data_2bd2c4acf57896b663d79b74a316613b
#
_entry.id   2bd2c4acf57896b663d79b74a316613b
#
_cell.length_a   1.000
_cell.length_b   1.000
_cell.length_c   1.000
_cell.angle_alpha   90.00
_cell.angle_beta   90.00
_cell.angle_gamma   90.00
#
_symmetry.space_group_name_H-M   'P 1'
#
loop_
_entity.id
_entity.type
_entity.pdbx_description
1 polymer ?
#
loop_
_entity_poly.entity_id
_entity_poly.type
_entity_poly.pdbx_seq_one_letter_code
_entity_poly.pdbx_strand_id
1 'polypeptide(L)'
;MNELLARAWHLHQQGRWDEAELLYRRLLDDAPEDGELLHLLGVLLHQRGDYGRAVRWLSRAATCAPNSAVIHSNWSEAARLHGEVATALQAAEQAVRLDPQLAEAHNQLGLALQASGEMQRAEAAFRTAVSLRPGFALAWNNLGHLLQVQGRNEEAIAAFQEALQADPHLPHALSNLGQALLEQGDKEQAERYLRQAVAVAPQFAEAWSNLGNLLRAQDKLEEAIRCYRHALQLRPDVAMIHGNLGQALQQQGHLAEAIACYSRAAQLDPRSPRFETFWASALAEQENYAAAAEHYRKALALAPDHVEAWQGLGNVLLEQGDFTAALEHFETALRLRPNDAETLVSRAAARAELGQLEQAQADYRAALQHDPEHAGAWSVLATHLRDRLPPEDVAAMEALLAREHLSDWRRALLHHGLAHVYDARGQYAWAAEHATQGNAYRRQVWQRQGKTYNRQEHSAFVDFLIACFSREWFERTRGWGWDTTMPIFVVGMPRSGTTLVEQILASHPQVHGAGELTTTKDVIDLLPRWMPCRQPPPLCLTEVTAAVTHRAAEEHLTRLRQLQPHARHIVDKMPDNYLWLGWLATLFPNARFVYVRRDDRDVALSCWFTNFKQIRWACDQEDIAARIRDHHRIMEHWQTVLPVPLFRVDYESLVLQPESTARQLLDYCGLEWHPNCLAFYRTPRPVRTASLAQVRQPIYQHSLHRWRHYLDTSLGAFLQRFQTA
;
A
#
# COMPACT_ATOMS: atom_id res chain seq x y z
N MET A 1 0.09 66.05 -18.00
CA MET A 1 0.75 64.95 -17.27
C MET A 1 -0.12 64.41 -16.15
N ASN A 2 -0.58 65.22 -15.19
CA ASN A 2 -1.39 64.74 -14.05
C ASN A 2 -2.70 64.01 -14.41
N GLU A 3 -3.41 64.47 -15.44
CA GLU A 3 -4.72 63.87 -15.81
C GLU A 3 -4.56 62.50 -16.49
N LEU A 4 -3.50 62.33 -17.33
CA LEU A 4 -3.19 61.02 -17.93
C LEU A 4 -2.64 60.03 -16.89
N LEU A 5 -1.86 60.48 -15.92
CA LEU A 5 -1.37 59.68 -14.82
C LEU A 5 -2.51 59.19 -13.93
N ALA A 6 -3.43 60.11 -13.55
CA ALA A 6 -4.63 59.76 -12.77
C ALA A 6 -5.50 58.73 -13.50
N ARG A 7 -5.65 58.86 -14.83
CA ARG A 7 -6.38 57.89 -15.67
C ARG A 7 -5.67 56.56 -15.72
N ALA A 8 -4.34 56.50 -15.90
CA ALA A 8 -3.54 55.30 -15.93
C ALA A 8 -3.66 54.57 -14.60
N TRP A 9 -3.55 55.27 -13.47
CA TRP A 9 -3.71 54.74 -12.13
C TRP A 9 -5.12 54.18 -11.89
N HIS A 10 -6.15 54.87 -12.33
CA HIS A 10 -7.54 54.42 -12.22
C HIS A 10 -7.78 53.13 -13.01
N LEU A 11 -7.28 53.05 -14.23
CA LEU A 11 -7.32 51.80 -15.04
C LEU A 11 -6.54 50.66 -14.40
N HIS A 12 -5.37 50.94 -13.81
CA HIS A 12 -4.57 50.00 -13.07
C HIS A 12 -5.35 49.40 -11.89
N GLN A 13 -6.02 50.26 -11.10
CA GLN A 13 -6.87 49.81 -9.99
C GLN A 13 -8.12 48.99 -10.42
N GLN A 14 -8.63 49.22 -11.65
CA GLN A 14 -9.73 48.46 -12.23
C GLN A 14 -9.29 47.10 -12.83
N GLY A 15 -8.00 46.76 -12.79
CA GLY A 15 -7.47 45.54 -13.44
C GLY A 15 -7.40 45.62 -14.96
N ARG A 16 -7.59 46.81 -15.55
CA ARG A 16 -7.44 47.05 -17.01
C ARG A 16 -5.98 47.29 -17.35
N TRP A 17 -5.16 46.27 -17.12
CA TRP A 17 -3.70 46.35 -17.10
C TRP A 17 -3.10 46.76 -18.45
N ASP A 18 -3.64 46.25 -19.58
CA ASP A 18 -3.10 46.57 -20.90
C ASP A 18 -3.27 48.07 -21.25
N GLU A 19 -4.39 48.65 -20.89
CA GLU A 19 -4.68 50.06 -21.11
C GLU A 19 -3.87 50.96 -20.17
N ALA A 20 -3.72 50.53 -18.91
CA ALA A 20 -2.88 51.22 -17.94
C ALA A 20 -1.39 51.19 -18.37
N GLU A 21 -0.87 50.01 -18.83
CA GLU A 21 0.48 49.87 -19.35
C GLU A 21 0.76 50.78 -20.52
N LEU A 22 -0.20 50.89 -21.47
CA LEU A 22 -0.04 51.79 -22.63
C LEU A 22 0.09 53.26 -22.20
N LEU A 23 -0.72 53.69 -21.23
CA LEU A 23 -0.64 55.05 -20.75
C LEU A 23 0.63 55.32 -19.92
N TYR A 24 1.06 54.41 -19.07
CA TYR A 24 2.34 54.56 -18.36
C TYR A 24 3.51 54.64 -19.31
N ARG A 25 3.55 53.82 -20.38
CA ARG A 25 4.61 53.88 -21.41
C ARG A 25 4.62 55.19 -22.17
N ARG A 26 3.41 55.71 -22.56
CA ARG A 26 3.30 57.01 -23.21
C ARG A 26 3.80 58.15 -22.31
N LEU A 27 3.52 58.09 -21.02
CA LEU A 27 4.07 59.07 -20.07
C LEU A 27 5.58 58.97 -19.92
N LEU A 28 6.13 57.76 -19.99
CA LEU A 28 7.58 57.51 -19.96
C LEU A 28 8.30 57.94 -21.26
N ASP A 29 7.59 58.03 -22.40
CA ASP A 29 8.14 58.63 -23.63
C ASP A 29 8.46 60.10 -23.43
N ASP A 30 7.66 60.81 -22.64
CA ASP A 30 7.83 62.22 -22.29
C ASP A 30 8.80 62.43 -21.10
N ALA A 31 8.88 61.45 -20.19
CA ALA A 31 9.72 61.50 -18.98
C ALA A 31 10.41 60.14 -18.72
N PRO A 32 11.47 59.77 -19.49
CA PRO A 32 12.05 58.43 -19.46
C PRO A 32 12.76 58.01 -18.16
N GLU A 33 13.10 58.98 -17.31
CA GLU A 33 13.82 58.80 -16.05
C GLU A 33 12.94 59.11 -14.82
N ASP A 34 11.63 59.26 -15.03
CA ASP A 34 10.71 59.46 -13.91
C ASP A 34 10.62 58.17 -13.08
N GLY A 35 11.26 58.17 -11.90
CA GLY A 35 11.34 57.04 -11.00
C GLY A 35 9.97 56.55 -10.50
N GLU A 36 8.98 57.43 -10.35
CA GLU A 36 7.61 57.10 -9.92
C GLU A 36 6.84 56.40 -11.04
N LEU A 37 6.89 56.88 -12.26
CA LEU A 37 6.28 56.23 -13.43
C LEU A 37 6.89 54.87 -13.71
N LEU A 38 8.23 54.76 -13.64
CA LEU A 38 8.94 53.48 -13.77
C LEU A 38 8.51 52.49 -12.68
N HIS A 39 8.35 52.96 -11.44
CA HIS A 39 7.87 52.18 -10.32
C HIS A 39 6.44 51.66 -10.54
N LEU A 40 5.49 52.55 -10.89
CA LEU A 40 4.11 52.21 -11.16
C LEU A 40 3.97 51.16 -12.28
N LEU A 41 4.74 51.32 -13.37
CA LEU A 41 4.78 50.31 -14.44
C LEU A 41 5.38 48.99 -13.96
N GLY A 42 6.41 49.01 -13.14
CA GLY A 42 6.98 47.82 -12.52
C GLY A 42 6.01 47.08 -11.62
N VAL A 43 5.26 47.81 -10.77
CA VAL A 43 4.23 47.25 -9.90
C VAL A 43 3.07 46.64 -10.71
N LEU A 44 2.60 47.30 -11.77
CA LEU A 44 1.60 46.77 -12.68
C LEU A 44 2.01 45.42 -13.28
N LEU A 45 3.26 45.34 -13.80
CA LEU A 45 3.80 44.11 -14.38
C LEU A 45 3.98 43.00 -13.35
N HIS A 46 4.36 43.34 -12.12
CA HIS A 46 4.41 42.42 -10.99
C HIS A 46 3.02 41.85 -10.69
N GLN A 47 1.98 42.67 -10.58
CA GLN A 47 0.61 42.23 -10.33
C GLN A 47 0.05 41.36 -11.46
N ARG A 48 0.52 41.60 -12.71
CA ARG A 48 0.18 40.75 -13.87
C ARG A 48 0.90 39.41 -13.88
N GLY A 49 1.91 39.22 -13.04
CA GLY A 49 2.75 38.01 -13.00
C GLY A 49 3.92 38.02 -13.97
N ASP A 50 4.17 39.14 -14.67
CA ASP A 50 5.33 39.32 -15.57
C ASP A 50 6.56 39.79 -14.77
N TYR A 51 7.05 38.90 -13.91
CA TYR A 51 8.13 39.23 -12.96
C TYR A 51 9.43 39.61 -13.66
N GLY A 52 9.76 39.00 -14.77
CA GLY A 52 10.98 39.33 -15.50
C GLY A 52 10.99 40.75 -16.07
N ARG A 53 9.82 41.22 -16.55
CA ARG A 53 9.70 42.64 -16.96
C ARG A 53 9.59 43.56 -15.75
N ALA A 54 8.89 43.15 -14.71
CA ALA A 54 8.77 43.91 -13.46
C ALA A 54 10.17 44.21 -12.85
N VAL A 55 11.04 43.21 -12.74
CA VAL A 55 12.44 43.37 -12.26
C VAL A 55 13.18 44.42 -13.05
N ARG A 56 13.12 44.42 -14.39
CA ARG A 56 13.82 45.39 -15.26
C ARG A 56 13.32 46.81 -15.02
N TRP A 57 12.01 47.01 -14.90
CA TRP A 57 11.47 48.35 -14.70
C TRP A 57 11.68 48.84 -13.27
N LEU A 58 11.55 47.98 -12.24
CA LEU A 58 11.82 48.35 -10.85
C LEU A 58 13.31 48.62 -10.60
N SER A 59 14.24 47.89 -11.23
CA SER A 59 15.66 48.17 -11.17
C SER A 59 16.00 49.56 -11.76
N ARG A 60 15.38 49.93 -12.91
CA ARG A 60 15.50 51.30 -13.46
C ARG A 60 14.93 52.35 -12.53
N ALA A 61 13.74 52.06 -11.95
CA ALA A 61 13.12 52.95 -10.96
C ALA A 61 14.04 53.20 -9.76
N ALA A 62 14.68 52.14 -9.24
CA ALA A 62 15.66 52.23 -8.15
C ALA A 62 16.92 52.99 -8.53
N THR A 63 17.32 52.98 -9.81
CA THR A 63 18.43 53.79 -10.30
C THR A 63 18.07 55.25 -10.39
N CYS A 64 16.85 55.59 -10.84
CA CYS A 64 16.37 56.97 -10.95
C CYS A 64 15.95 57.58 -9.60
N ALA A 65 15.50 56.76 -8.65
CA ALA A 65 15.09 57.16 -7.29
C ALA A 65 15.80 56.31 -6.21
N PRO A 66 17.13 56.41 -6.05
CA PRO A 66 17.94 55.50 -5.23
C PRO A 66 17.63 55.58 -3.73
N ASN A 67 16.98 56.62 -3.25
CA ASN A 67 16.65 56.84 -1.85
C ASN A 67 15.22 56.37 -1.48
N SER A 68 14.52 55.72 -2.40
CA SER A 68 13.15 55.24 -2.13
C SER A 68 13.18 53.80 -1.61
N ALA A 69 12.94 53.65 -0.30
CA ALA A 69 12.82 52.34 0.35
C ALA A 69 11.70 51.48 -0.26
N VAL A 70 10.56 52.11 -0.64
CA VAL A 70 9.41 51.43 -1.22
C VAL A 70 9.75 50.80 -2.59
N ILE A 71 10.48 51.53 -3.44
CA ILE A 71 10.90 51.01 -4.75
C ILE A 71 11.83 49.79 -4.57
N HIS A 72 12.81 49.86 -3.69
CA HIS A 72 13.70 48.74 -3.38
C HIS A 72 12.94 47.56 -2.77
N SER A 73 11.96 47.81 -1.92
CA SER A 73 11.10 46.75 -1.35
C SER A 73 10.30 46.00 -2.44
N ASN A 74 9.66 46.74 -3.36
CA ASN A 74 8.90 46.13 -4.46
C ASN A 74 9.81 45.46 -5.49
N TRP A 75 11.03 45.98 -5.72
CA TRP A 75 12.03 45.34 -6.54
C TRP A 75 12.50 44.02 -5.94
N SER A 76 12.71 43.95 -4.63
CA SER A 76 13.02 42.72 -3.90
C SER A 76 11.96 41.64 -4.13
N GLU A 77 10.69 42.00 -3.99
CA GLU A 77 9.56 41.05 -4.18
C GLU A 77 9.53 40.52 -5.63
N ALA A 78 9.61 41.40 -6.61
CA ALA A 78 9.64 41.01 -8.03
C ALA A 78 10.82 40.10 -8.35
N ALA A 79 12.01 40.44 -7.85
CA ALA A 79 13.25 39.68 -8.08
C ALA A 79 13.16 38.27 -7.43
N ARG A 80 12.59 38.17 -6.21
CA ARG A 80 12.36 36.90 -5.53
C ARG A 80 11.41 35.99 -6.31
N LEU A 81 10.30 36.53 -6.81
CA LEU A 81 9.34 35.78 -7.61
C LEU A 81 9.83 35.42 -8.99
N HIS A 82 10.80 36.19 -9.54
CA HIS A 82 11.50 35.87 -10.77
C HIS A 82 12.60 34.81 -10.57
N GLY A 83 12.94 34.45 -9.30
CA GLY A 83 14.02 33.50 -8.98
C GLY A 83 15.41 34.12 -8.80
N GLU A 84 15.53 35.46 -8.86
CA GLU A 84 16.80 36.18 -8.65
C GLU A 84 17.02 36.46 -7.15
N VAL A 85 17.29 35.40 -6.37
CA VAL A 85 17.36 35.47 -4.91
C VAL A 85 18.44 36.46 -4.41
N ALA A 86 19.61 36.49 -5.05
CA ALA A 86 20.67 37.41 -4.66
C ALA A 86 20.28 38.89 -4.88
N THR A 87 19.67 39.22 -6.03
CA THR A 87 19.13 40.53 -6.35
C THR A 87 18.04 40.93 -5.35
N ALA A 88 17.14 40.00 -5.02
CA ALA A 88 16.08 40.22 -4.05
C ALA A 88 16.64 40.57 -2.67
N LEU A 89 17.64 39.83 -2.20
CA LEU A 89 18.28 40.08 -0.91
C LEU A 89 18.96 41.46 -0.87
N GLN A 90 19.72 41.80 -1.89
CA GLN A 90 20.39 43.14 -1.99
C GLN A 90 19.37 44.28 -1.97
N ALA A 91 18.30 44.15 -2.73
CA ALA A 91 17.25 45.17 -2.80
C ALA A 91 16.50 45.29 -1.43
N ALA A 92 16.19 44.17 -0.76
CA ALA A 92 15.56 44.19 0.56
C ALA A 92 16.46 44.83 1.63
N GLU A 93 17.75 44.45 1.66
CA GLU A 93 18.72 45.07 2.57
C GLU A 93 18.89 46.59 2.32
N GLN A 94 18.85 47.04 1.07
CA GLN A 94 18.85 48.43 0.75
C GLN A 94 17.57 49.14 1.20
N ALA A 95 16.40 48.53 1.02
CA ALA A 95 15.14 49.09 1.51
C ALA A 95 15.17 49.32 3.02
N VAL A 96 15.61 48.32 3.81
CA VAL A 96 15.76 48.42 5.27
C VAL A 96 16.80 49.49 5.69
N ARG A 97 17.92 49.61 4.96
CA ARG A 97 18.90 50.69 5.21
C ARG A 97 18.34 52.09 5.00
N LEU A 98 17.51 52.26 3.95
CA LEU A 98 16.90 53.55 3.61
C LEU A 98 15.78 53.95 4.58
N ASP A 99 14.98 52.98 4.97
CA ASP A 99 13.91 53.21 5.97
C ASP A 99 13.81 51.99 6.92
N PRO A 100 14.52 52.06 8.06
CA PRO A 100 14.44 51.00 9.09
C PRO A 100 13.09 50.85 9.78
N GLN A 101 12.14 51.79 9.60
CA GLN A 101 10.78 51.74 10.18
C GLN A 101 9.74 51.23 9.18
N LEU A 102 10.15 50.91 7.95
CA LEU A 102 9.24 50.37 6.94
C LEU A 102 9.00 48.87 7.17
N ALA A 103 7.83 48.50 7.73
CA ALA A 103 7.51 47.11 8.02
C ALA A 103 7.50 46.20 6.77
N GLU A 104 7.08 46.72 5.62
CA GLU A 104 7.11 46.01 4.34
C GLU A 104 8.54 45.64 3.93
N ALA A 105 9.52 46.53 4.12
CA ALA A 105 10.91 46.25 3.80
C ALA A 105 11.48 45.10 4.63
N HIS A 106 11.15 45.04 5.93
CA HIS A 106 11.53 43.93 6.80
C HIS A 106 10.83 42.62 6.42
N ASN A 107 9.54 42.67 6.01
CA ASN A 107 8.84 41.49 5.51
C ASN A 107 9.48 40.98 4.22
N GLN A 108 9.81 41.82 3.25
CA GLN A 108 10.53 41.43 2.02
C GLN A 108 11.93 40.91 2.31
N LEU A 109 12.65 41.52 3.27
CA LEU A 109 13.93 40.98 3.73
C LEU A 109 13.79 39.58 4.31
N GLY A 110 12.77 39.31 5.14
CA GLY A 110 12.46 38.00 5.67
C GLY A 110 12.21 36.97 4.57
N LEU A 111 11.41 37.32 3.57
CA LEU A 111 11.12 36.44 2.41
C LEU A 111 12.37 36.17 1.55
N ALA A 112 13.22 37.18 1.32
CA ALA A 112 14.45 37.03 0.56
C ALA A 112 15.47 36.14 1.31
N LEU A 113 15.62 36.35 2.62
CA LEU A 113 16.46 35.53 3.50
C LEU A 113 15.98 34.08 3.60
N GLN A 114 14.67 33.87 3.68
CA GLN A 114 14.09 32.52 3.62
C GLN A 114 14.42 31.83 2.29
N ALA A 115 14.32 32.54 1.16
CA ALA A 115 14.65 32.00 -0.15
C ALA A 115 16.16 31.71 -0.30
N SER A 116 17.05 32.43 0.41
CA SER A 116 18.49 32.16 0.46
C SER A 116 18.88 31.06 1.46
N GLY A 117 17.93 30.54 2.26
CA GLY A 117 18.19 29.51 3.28
C GLY A 117 18.64 30.06 4.64
N GLU A 118 18.66 31.38 4.85
CA GLU A 118 19.12 32.06 6.07
C GLU A 118 17.97 32.19 7.10
N MET A 119 17.45 31.05 7.58
CA MET A 119 16.21 30.95 8.34
C MET A 119 16.17 31.80 9.63
N GLN A 120 17.30 31.88 10.35
CA GLN A 120 17.38 32.64 11.61
C GLN A 120 17.28 34.16 11.38
N ARG A 121 17.95 34.64 10.31
CA ARG A 121 17.87 36.07 9.91
C ARG A 121 16.47 36.40 9.37
N ALA A 122 15.87 35.46 8.63
CA ALA A 122 14.50 35.64 8.13
C ALA A 122 13.50 35.80 9.29
N GLU A 123 13.62 34.97 10.35
CA GLU A 123 12.79 35.08 11.54
C GLU A 123 12.94 36.43 12.22
N ALA A 124 14.18 36.91 12.40
CA ALA A 124 14.42 38.22 13.00
C ALA A 124 13.79 39.36 12.17
N ALA A 125 13.87 39.27 10.84
CA ALA A 125 13.27 40.24 9.95
C ALA A 125 11.74 40.25 10.03
N PHE A 126 11.08 39.07 10.01
CA PHE A 126 9.63 38.99 10.18
C PHE A 126 9.18 39.49 11.56
N ARG A 127 9.88 39.14 12.65
CA ARG A 127 9.57 39.69 13.99
C ARG A 127 9.71 41.20 14.05
N THR A 128 10.69 41.78 13.37
CA THR A 128 10.78 43.23 13.27
C THR A 128 9.62 43.81 12.49
N ALA A 129 9.21 43.21 11.36
CA ALA A 129 8.06 43.67 10.60
C ALA A 129 6.77 43.72 11.43
N VAL A 130 6.48 42.64 12.19
CA VAL A 130 5.29 42.60 13.04
C VAL A 130 5.37 43.48 14.27
N SER A 131 6.55 43.76 14.82
CA SER A 131 6.75 44.71 15.91
C SER A 131 6.56 46.16 15.45
N LEU A 132 6.99 46.49 14.24
CA LEU A 132 6.78 47.83 13.65
C LEU A 132 5.31 48.06 13.26
N ARG A 133 4.63 47.02 12.80
CA ARG A 133 3.21 47.06 12.45
C ARG A 133 2.48 45.82 12.96
N PRO A 134 1.92 45.83 14.18
CA PRO A 134 1.18 44.68 14.72
C PRO A 134 0.01 44.21 13.87
N GLY A 135 -0.66 45.10 13.14
CA GLY A 135 -1.73 44.79 12.19
C GLY A 135 -1.28 44.28 10.81
N PHE A 136 -0.01 43.89 10.65
CA PHE A 136 0.49 43.41 9.36
C PHE A 136 0.24 41.89 9.21
N ALA A 137 -0.98 41.53 8.83
CA ALA A 137 -1.43 40.13 8.73
C ALA A 137 -0.53 39.23 7.87
N LEU A 138 -0.04 39.75 6.72
CA LEU A 138 0.86 38.98 5.85
C LEU A 138 2.21 38.65 6.50
N ALA A 139 2.78 39.59 7.27
CA ALA A 139 4.04 39.36 7.96
C ALA A 139 3.88 38.32 9.09
N TRP A 140 2.77 38.35 9.83
CA TRP A 140 2.42 37.32 10.80
C TRP A 140 2.24 35.95 10.17
N ASN A 141 1.56 35.87 9.01
CA ASN A 141 1.41 34.62 8.26
C ASN A 141 2.77 34.08 7.79
N ASN A 142 3.65 34.94 7.28
CA ASN A 142 4.99 34.55 6.82
C ASN A 142 5.86 34.07 7.99
N LEU A 143 5.79 34.73 9.15
CA LEU A 143 6.45 34.28 10.37
C LEU A 143 5.93 32.89 10.81
N GLY A 144 4.60 32.70 10.83
CA GLY A 144 3.99 31.42 11.15
C GLY A 144 4.44 30.28 10.23
N HIS A 145 4.46 30.53 8.93
CA HIS A 145 4.94 29.55 7.95
C HIS A 145 6.43 29.20 8.17
N LEU A 146 7.28 30.21 8.45
CA LEU A 146 8.69 29.96 8.76
C LEU A 146 8.86 29.10 10.02
N LEU A 147 8.12 29.39 11.08
CA LEU A 147 8.12 28.66 12.34
C LEU A 147 7.65 27.20 12.16
N GLN A 148 6.61 26.99 11.32
CA GLN A 148 6.15 25.65 10.97
C GLN A 148 7.21 24.83 10.25
N VAL A 149 7.93 25.43 9.27
CA VAL A 149 9.08 24.78 8.58
C VAL A 149 10.20 24.41 9.57
N GLN A 150 10.37 25.18 10.65
CA GLN A 150 11.33 24.88 11.71
C GLN A 150 10.82 23.85 12.73
N GLY A 151 9.56 23.34 12.59
CA GLY A 151 8.95 22.39 13.53
C GLY A 151 8.43 23.02 14.82
N ARG A 152 8.37 24.34 14.93
CA ARG A 152 7.88 25.11 16.10
C ARG A 152 6.37 25.35 15.96
N ASN A 153 5.60 24.28 15.97
CA ASN A 153 4.18 24.30 15.60
C ASN A 153 3.32 25.17 16.52
N GLU A 154 3.57 25.19 17.82
CA GLU A 154 2.80 26.04 18.77
C GLU A 154 2.97 27.53 18.48
N GLU A 155 4.20 27.96 18.21
CA GLU A 155 4.50 29.36 17.87
C GLU A 155 3.97 29.71 16.49
N ALA A 156 3.96 28.76 15.54
CA ALA A 156 3.36 28.96 14.22
C ALA A 156 1.85 29.18 14.32
N ILE A 157 1.14 28.38 15.12
CA ILE A 157 -0.30 28.54 15.38
C ILE A 157 -0.58 29.92 15.98
N ALA A 158 0.19 30.34 16.99
CA ALA A 158 0.04 31.67 17.57
C ALA A 158 0.23 32.78 16.53
N ALA A 159 1.24 32.69 15.67
CA ALA A 159 1.49 33.68 14.63
C ALA A 159 0.35 33.71 13.57
N PHE A 160 -0.20 32.54 13.18
CA PHE A 160 -1.35 32.51 12.27
C PHE A 160 -2.61 33.09 12.93
N GLN A 161 -2.81 32.90 14.24
CA GLN A 161 -3.92 33.52 14.98
C GLN A 161 -3.79 35.05 15.02
N GLU A 162 -2.58 35.59 15.26
CA GLU A 162 -2.31 37.03 15.16
C GLU A 162 -2.56 37.56 13.74
N ALA A 163 -2.20 36.80 12.71
CA ALA A 163 -2.53 37.18 11.33
C ALA A 163 -4.04 37.30 11.12
N LEU A 164 -4.82 36.37 11.67
CA LEU A 164 -6.30 36.39 11.57
C LEU A 164 -6.98 37.42 12.50
N GLN A 165 -6.34 37.84 13.58
CA GLN A 165 -6.79 38.99 14.35
C GLN A 165 -6.63 40.28 13.53
N ALA A 166 -5.55 40.41 12.79
CA ALA A 166 -5.28 41.55 11.92
C ALA A 166 -6.14 41.54 10.64
N ASP A 167 -6.33 40.39 10.03
CA ASP A 167 -7.22 40.18 8.88
C ASP A 167 -7.97 38.84 9.01
N PRO A 168 -9.22 38.82 9.48
CA PRO A 168 -10.01 37.59 9.66
C PRO A 168 -10.33 36.83 8.36
N HIS A 169 -10.13 37.47 7.20
CA HIS A 169 -10.43 36.91 5.90
C HIS A 169 -9.16 36.60 5.07
N LEU A 170 -7.97 36.60 5.67
CA LEU A 170 -6.74 36.25 4.97
C LEU A 170 -6.71 34.74 4.62
N PRO A 171 -6.89 34.33 3.33
CA PRO A 171 -7.06 32.95 2.97
C PRO A 171 -5.86 32.07 3.30
N HIS A 172 -4.65 32.63 3.12
CA HIS A 172 -3.39 31.95 3.44
C HIS A 172 -3.28 31.62 4.92
N ALA A 173 -3.61 32.58 5.82
CA ALA A 173 -3.55 32.33 7.25
C ALA A 173 -4.61 31.33 7.71
N LEU A 174 -5.84 31.40 7.17
CA LEU A 174 -6.89 30.41 7.43
C LEU A 174 -6.47 29.00 7.03
N SER A 175 -5.88 28.86 5.83
CA SER A 175 -5.43 27.57 5.32
C SER A 175 -4.23 27.00 6.10
N ASN A 176 -3.25 27.87 6.42
CA ASN A 176 -2.05 27.46 7.16
C ASN A 176 -2.38 27.11 8.61
N LEU A 177 -3.24 27.90 9.28
CA LEU A 177 -3.72 27.59 10.63
C LEU A 177 -4.48 26.26 10.66
N GLY A 178 -5.36 26.02 9.68
CA GLY A 178 -6.06 24.75 9.56
C GLY A 178 -5.13 23.57 9.38
N GLN A 179 -4.09 23.70 8.56
CA GLN A 179 -3.07 22.65 8.38
C GLN A 179 -2.26 22.43 9.67
N ALA A 180 -1.82 23.49 10.34
CA ALA A 180 -1.06 23.38 11.59
C ALA A 180 -1.87 22.72 12.73
N LEU A 181 -3.16 23.05 12.84
CA LEU A 181 -4.08 22.42 13.79
C LEU A 181 -4.31 20.94 13.48
N LEU A 182 -4.38 20.56 12.19
CA LEU A 182 -4.45 19.16 11.77
C LEU A 182 -3.21 18.38 12.21
N GLU A 183 -2.03 18.96 12.04
CA GLU A 183 -0.76 18.36 12.50
C GLU A 183 -0.68 18.23 14.03
N GLN A 184 -1.30 19.14 14.77
CA GLN A 184 -1.44 19.07 16.23
C GLN A 184 -2.50 18.06 16.68
N GLY A 185 -3.38 17.59 15.77
CA GLY A 185 -4.45 16.63 16.05
C GLY A 185 -5.81 17.23 16.31
N ASP A 186 -5.96 18.57 16.37
CA ASP A 186 -7.25 19.23 16.53
C ASP A 186 -8.01 19.30 15.20
N LYS A 187 -8.64 18.17 14.87
CA LYS A 187 -9.38 18.03 13.60
C LYS A 187 -10.62 18.92 13.50
N GLU A 188 -11.24 19.27 14.63
CA GLU A 188 -12.48 20.08 14.64
C GLU A 188 -12.18 21.54 14.30
N GLN A 189 -11.20 22.12 14.96
CA GLN A 189 -10.77 23.49 14.66
C GLN A 189 -10.16 23.58 13.26
N ALA A 190 -9.34 22.59 12.85
CA ALA A 190 -8.80 22.52 11.51
C ALA A 190 -9.91 22.56 10.44
N GLU A 191 -10.99 21.77 10.61
CA GLU A 191 -12.12 21.76 9.67
C GLU A 191 -12.80 23.13 9.55
N ARG A 192 -13.00 23.79 10.66
CA ARG A 192 -13.61 25.12 10.69
C ARG A 192 -12.81 26.14 9.87
N TYR A 193 -11.49 26.22 10.11
CA TYR A 193 -10.64 27.19 9.42
C TYR A 193 -10.45 26.84 7.94
N LEU A 194 -10.29 25.57 7.59
CA LEU A 194 -10.14 25.16 6.18
C LEU A 194 -11.43 25.39 5.38
N ARG A 195 -12.60 25.12 5.95
CA ARG A 195 -13.88 25.44 5.29
C ARG A 195 -14.06 26.96 5.11
N GLN A 196 -13.62 27.76 6.08
CA GLN A 196 -13.64 29.22 5.96
C GLN A 196 -12.66 29.67 4.86
N ALA A 197 -11.46 29.09 4.75
CA ALA A 197 -10.48 29.41 3.71
C ALA A 197 -11.06 29.21 2.29
N VAL A 198 -11.69 28.05 2.03
CA VAL A 198 -12.30 27.78 0.72
C VAL A 198 -13.56 28.61 0.46
N ALA A 199 -14.28 29.03 1.48
CA ALA A 199 -15.44 29.94 1.35
C ALA A 199 -15.01 31.35 0.99
N VAL A 200 -13.95 31.87 1.62
CA VAL A 200 -13.40 33.20 1.36
C VAL A 200 -12.69 33.28 0.01
N ALA A 201 -11.96 32.25 -0.34
CA ALA A 201 -11.18 32.18 -1.58
C ALA A 201 -11.42 30.86 -2.33
N PRO A 202 -12.55 30.70 -3.04
CA PRO A 202 -12.87 29.48 -3.78
C PRO A 202 -11.86 29.10 -4.87
N GLN A 203 -11.05 30.06 -5.35
CA GLN A 203 -10.01 29.87 -6.37
C GLN A 203 -8.64 29.51 -5.77
N PHE A 204 -8.55 29.33 -4.44
CA PHE A 204 -7.30 29.01 -3.76
C PHE A 204 -7.11 27.50 -3.67
N ALA A 205 -6.37 26.93 -4.64
CA ALA A 205 -6.19 25.49 -4.80
C ALA A 205 -5.55 24.81 -3.56
N GLU A 206 -4.62 25.48 -2.89
CA GLU A 206 -3.94 24.98 -1.70
C GLU A 206 -4.92 24.79 -0.52
N ALA A 207 -5.89 25.67 -0.35
CA ALA A 207 -6.92 25.53 0.69
C ALA A 207 -7.81 24.29 0.43
N TRP A 208 -8.20 24.05 -0.81
CA TRP A 208 -8.93 22.84 -1.19
C TRP A 208 -8.10 21.58 -0.97
N SER A 209 -6.79 21.63 -1.27
CA SER A 209 -5.89 20.50 -1.01
C SER A 209 -5.75 20.20 0.48
N ASN A 210 -5.61 21.26 1.31
CA ASN A 210 -5.51 21.12 2.77
C ASN A 210 -6.81 20.62 3.39
N LEU A 211 -7.96 21.06 2.89
CA LEU A 211 -9.27 20.50 3.28
C LEU A 211 -9.36 19.02 2.90
N GLY A 212 -8.87 18.64 1.72
CA GLY A 212 -8.77 17.25 1.30
C GLY A 212 -7.89 16.41 2.24
N ASN A 213 -6.74 16.94 2.69
CA ASN A 213 -5.85 16.28 3.66
C ASN A 213 -6.56 16.01 4.98
N LEU A 214 -7.28 16.98 5.50
CA LEU A 214 -8.08 16.83 6.72
C LEU A 214 -9.18 15.77 6.57
N LEU A 215 -9.96 15.85 5.49
CA LEU A 215 -11.06 14.91 5.23
C LEU A 215 -10.53 13.47 5.08
N ARG A 216 -9.37 13.29 4.43
CA ARG A 216 -8.69 12.00 4.36
C ARG A 216 -8.26 11.49 5.74
N ALA A 217 -7.73 12.37 6.60
CA ALA A 217 -7.38 12.04 7.99
C ALA A 217 -8.60 11.73 8.89
N GLN A 218 -9.80 12.13 8.45
CA GLN A 218 -11.09 11.78 9.08
C GLN A 218 -11.75 10.54 8.43
N ASP A 219 -11.08 9.88 7.48
CA ASP A 219 -11.61 8.74 6.68
C ASP A 219 -12.82 9.11 5.79
N LYS A 220 -13.02 10.39 5.52
CA LYS A 220 -14.06 10.90 4.59
C LYS A 220 -13.51 10.95 3.17
N LEU A 221 -13.14 9.77 2.64
CA LEU A 221 -12.35 9.65 1.40
C LEU A 221 -13.03 10.25 0.16
N GLU A 222 -14.35 10.07 0.02
CA GLU A 222 -15.09 10.61 -1.13
C GLU A 222 -15.09 12.14 -1.16
N GLU A 223 -15.23 12.78 0.01
CA GLU A 223 -15.17 14.24 0.12
C GLU A 223 -13.75 14.74 -0.15
N ALA A 224 -12.74 14.05 0.39
CA ALA A 224 -11.33 14.36 0.14
C ALA A 224 -11.00 14.33 -1.36
N ILE A 225 -11.42 13.28 -2.08
CA ILE A 225 -11.23 13.13 -3.53
C ILE A 225 -11.90 14.29 -4.28
N ARG A 226 -13.12 14.70 -3.90
CA ARG A 226 -13.77 15.89 -4.51
C ARG A 226 -12.95 17.15 -4.32
N CYS A 227 -12.43 17.39 -3.11
CA CYS A 227 -11.59 18.54 -2.82
C CYS A 227 -10.30 18.55 -3.64
N TYR A 228 -9.59 17.41 -3.73
CA TYR A 228 -8.37 17.32 -4.54
C TYR A 228 -8.67 17.50 -6.04
N ARG A 229 -9.74 16.93 -6.56
CA ARG A 229 -10.14 17.12 -7.95
C ARG A 229 -10.47 18.58 -8.25
N HIS A 230 -11.12 19.28 -7.33
CA HIS A 230 -11.36 20.71 -7.45
C HIS A 230 -10.06 21.53 -7.43
N ALA A 231 -9.15 21.22 -6.51
CA ALA A 231 -7.84 21.84 -6.45
C ALA A 231 -7.04 21.64 -7.77
N LEU A 232 -7.12 20.46 -8.39
CA LEU A 232 -6.48 20.17 -9.68
C LEU A 232 -7.17 20.85 -10.89
N GLN A 233 -8.47 21.17 -10.80
CA GLN A 233 -9.13 22.01 -11.81
C GLN A 233 -8.58 23.44 -11.79
N LEU A 234 -8.22 23.94 -10.60
CA LEU A 234 -7.62 25.27 -10.42
C LEU A 234 -6.12 25.28 -10.77
N ARG A 235 -5.40 24.25 -10.35
CA ARG A 235 -3.95 24.10 -10.51
C ARG A 235 -3.60 22.68 -10.94
N PRO A 236 -3.62 22.35 -12.25
CA PRO A 236 -3.36 21.02 -12.77
C PRO A 236 -1.89 20.60 -12.75
N ASP A 237 -0.99 21.54 -12.47
CA ASP A 237 0.47 21.40 -12.52
C ASP A 237 1.12 21.14 -11.16
N VAL A 238 0.35 20.92 -10.10
CA VAL A 238 0.88 20.72 -8.74
C VAL A 238 1.03 19.23 -8.43
N ALA A 239 2.27 18.73 -8.47
CA ALA A 239 2.60 17.32 -8.23
C ALA A 239 2.06 16.79 -6.89
N MET A 240 2.15 17.60 -5.83
CA MET A 240 1.69 17.21 -4.49
C MET A 240 0.19 16.91 -4.44
N ILE A 241 -0.65 17.69 -5.15
CA ILE A 241 -2.10 17.48 -5.16
C ILE A 241 -2.43 16.17 -5.90
N HIS A 242 -1.72 15.86 -7.01
CA HIS A 242 -1.84 14.56 -7.67
C HIS A 242 -1.43 13.42 -6.72
N GLY A 243 -0.32 13.58 -5.98
CA GLY A 243 0.11 12.61 -4.98
C GLY A 243 -0.93 12.36 -3.89
N ASN A 244 -1.51 13.44 -3.33
CA ASN A 244 -2.54 13.34 -2.28
C ASN A 244 -3.85 12.71 -2.80
N LEU A 245 -4.27 13.05 -4.04
CA LEU A 245 -5.41 12.41 -4.70
C LEU A 245 -5.14 10.91 -4.89
N GLY A 246 -3.94 10.55 -5.36
CA GLY A 246 -3.53 9.15 -5.50
C GLY A 246 -3.62 8.38 -4.18
N GLN A 247 -3.17 8.96 -3.07
CA GLN A 247 -3.28 8.33 -1.74
C GLN A 247 -4.73 8.11 -1.31
N ALA A 248 -5.61 9.09 -1.52
CA ALA A 248 -7.03 8.94 -1.19
C ALA A 248 -7.72 7.86 -2.06
N LEU A 249 -7.41 7.80 -3.35
CA LEU A 249 -7.90 6.78 -4.28
C LEU A 249 -7.37 5.39 -3.91
N GLN A 250 -6.10 5.27 -3.54
CA GLN A 250 -5.50 4.02 -3.09
C GLN A 250 -6.16 3.51 -1.80
N GLN A 251 -6.39 4.39 -0.82
CA GLN A 251 -7.12 4.05 0.41
C GLN A 251 -8.56 3.58 0.13
N GLN A 252 -9.20 4.10 -0.92
CA GLN A 252 -10.53 3.68 -1.37
C GLN A 252 -10.49 2.39 -2.22
N GLY A 253 -9.30 1.92 -2.62
CA GLY A 253 -9.10 0.72 -3.45
C GLY A 253 -9.16 0.97 -4.95
N HIS A 254 -9.21 2.21 -5.40
CA HIS A 254 -9.21 2.60 -6.81
C HIS A 254 -7.78 2.65 -7.37
N LEU A 255 -7.10 1.49 -7.36
CA LEU A 255 -5.67 1.38 -7.65
C LEU A 255 -5.27 1.91 -9.03
N ALA A 256 -6.09 1.66 -10.06
CA ALA A 256 -5.77 2.12 -11.43
C ALA A 256 -5.75 3.65 -11.53
N GLU A 257 -6.71 4.35 -10.90
CA GLU A 257 -6.74 5.81 -10.86
C GLU A 257 -5.61 6.37 -9.98
N ALA A 258 -5.30 5.71 -8.85
CA ALA A 258 -4.19 6.10 -7.99
C ALA A 258 -2.85 6.04 -8.73
N ILE A 259 -2.58 4.95 -9.47
CA ILE A 259 -1.40 4.78 -10.31
C ILE A 259 -1.29 5.90 -11.35
N ALA A 260 -2.39 6.25 -12.02
CA ALA A 260 -2.39 7.35 -12.98
C ALA A 260 -2.05 8.70 -12.32
N CYS A 261 -2.58 8.96 -11.12
CA CYS A 261 -2.25 10.17 -10.34
C CYS A 261 -0.78 10.20 -9.93
N TYR A 262 -0.21 9.10 -9.44
CA TYR A 262 1.21 9.02 -9.07
C TYR A 262 2.15 9.17 -10.27
N SER A 263 1.79 8.55 -11.41
CA SER A 263 2.53 8.73 -12.66
C SER A 263 2.56 10.21 -13.06
N ARG A 264 1.43 10.92 -12.96
CA ARG A 264 1.37 12.34 -13.26
C ARG A 264 2.19 13.17 -12.26
N ALA A 265 2.14 12.85 -10.98
CA ALA A 265 2.95 13.52 -9.95
C ALA A 265 4.46 13.36 -10.22
N ALA A 266 4.91 12.14 -10.56
CA ALA A 266 6.30 11.86 -10.91
C ALA A 266 6.75 12.56 -12.20
N GLN A 267 5.87 12.75 -13.19
CA GLN A 267 6.16 13.54 -14.38
C GLN A 267 6.34 15.03 -14.07
N LEU A 268 5.53 15.57 -13.14
CA LEU A 268 5.59 16.97 -12.75
C LEU A 268 6.79 17.27 -11.86
N ASP A 269 7.19 16.34 -11.01
CA ASP A 269 8.38 16.43 -10.16
C ASP A 269 9.23 15.14 -10.26
N PRO A 270 10.07 14.99 -11.30
CA PRO A 270 10.88 13.80 -11.53
C PRO A 270 12.02 13.58 -10.51
N ARG A 271 12.30 14.57 -9.66
CA ARG A 271 13.36 14.48 -8.65
C ARG A 271 12.86 14.03 -7.29
N SER A 272 11.56 13.89 -7.11
CA SER A 272 10.97 13.46 -5.85
C SER A 272 10.95 11.94 -5.73
N PRO A 273 11.70 11.32 -4.83
CA PRO A 273 11.65 9.88 -4.58
C PRO A 273 10.29 9.43 -4.03
N ARG A 274 9.56 10.35 -3.39
CA ARG A 274 8.27 10.09 -2.76
C ARG A 274 7.21 9.62 -3.76
N PHE A 275 7.12 10.24 -4.95
CA PHE A 275 6.11 9.88 -5.94
C PHE A 275 6.41 8.52 -6.59
N GLU A 276 7.68 8.21 -6.83
CA GLU A 276 8.10 6.88 -7.26
C GLU A 276 7.76 5.81 -6.22
N THR A 277 7.95 6.11 -4.92
CA THR A 277 7.60 5.22 -3.81
C THR A 277 6.10 4.98 -3.71
N PHE A 278 5.28 6.03 -3.85
CA PHE A 278 3.81 5.88 -3.85
C PHE A 278 3.33 5.07 -5.05
N TRP A 279 3.89 5.31 -6.22
CA TRP A 279 3.58 4.54 -7.42
C TRP A 279 3.93 3.07 -7.24
N ALA A 280 5.13 2.77 -6.74
CA ALA A 280 5.56 1.42 -6.42
C ALA A 280 4.61 0.71 -5.42
N SER A 281 4.19 1.41 -4.36
CA SER A 281 3.25 0.89 -3.37
C SER A 281 1.91 0.49 -4.00
N ALA A 282 1.33 1.34 -4.84
CA ALA A 282 0.08 1.04 -5.53
C ALA A 282 0.20 -0.12 -6.53
N LEU A 283 1.35 -0.23 -7.23
CA LEU A 283 1.65 -1.37 -8.10
C LEU A 283 1.81 -2.67 -7.30
N ALA A 284 2.42 -2.61 -6.11
CA ALA A 284 2.56 -3.76 -5.23
C ALA A 284 1.18 -4.24 -4.71
N GLU A 285 0.29 -3.31 -4.36
CA GLU A 285 -1.10 -3.65 -3.99
C GLU A 285 -1.90 -4.26 -5.16
N GLN A 286 -1.56 -3.90 -6.40
CA GLN A 286 -2.09 -4.51 -7.61
C GLN A 286 -1.43 -5.86 -7.93
N GLU A 287 -0.52 -6.33 -7.09
CA GLU A 287 0.30 -7.56 -7.27
C GLU A 287 1.26 -7.49 -8.48
N ASN A 288 1.49 -6.30 -9.04
CA ASN A 288 2.48 -6.08 -10.10
C ASN A 288 3.88 -5.84 -9.49
N TYR A 289 4.42 -6.88 -8.87
CA TYR A 289 5.66 -6.82 -8.10
C TYR A 289 6.88 -6.44 -8.93
N ALA A 290 6.93 -6.85 -10.21
CA ALA A 290 8.05 -6.52 -11.08
C ALA A 290 8.14 -5.01 -11.34
N ALA A 291 7.04 -4.38 -11.72
CA ALA A 291 6.98 -2.94 -11.92
C ALA A 291 7.17 -2.17 -10.60
N ALA A 292 6.60 -2.66 -9.49
CA ALA A 292 6.80 -2.06 -8.17
C ALA A 292 8.28 -2.01 -7.78
N ALA A 293 9.02 -3.12 -7.97
CA ALA A 293 10.45 -3.17 -7.68
C ALA A 293 11.25 -2.18 -8.54
N GLU A 294 10.88 -1.97 -9.81
CA GLU A 294 11.52 -0.99 -10.69
C GLU A 294 11.35 0.44 -10.16
N HIS A 295 10.13 0.81 -9.75
CA HIS A 295 9.84 2.15 -9.21
C HIS A 295 10.51 2.39 -7.85
N TYR A 296 10.56 1.38 -6.95
CA TYR A 296 11.34 1.50 -5.72
C TYR A 296 12.84 1.71 -6.00
N ARG A 297 13.43 0.99 -6.98
CA ARG A 297 14.82 1.21 -7.37
C ARG A 297 15.06 2.61 -7.93
N LYS A 298 14.11 3.18 -8.69
CA LYS A 298 14.16 4.58 -9.14
C LYS A 298 14.14 5.55 -7.96
N ALA A 299 13.26 5.34 -6.98
CA ALA A 299 13.23 6.15 -5.77
C ALA A 299 14.57 6.12 -5.02
N LEU A 300 15.18 4.92 -4.88
CA LEU A 300 16.48 4.75 -4.23
C LEU A 300 17.65 5.34 -5.03
N ALA A 301 17.56 5.40 -6.35
CA ALA A 301 18.53 6.09 -7.19
C ALA A 301 18.48 7.62 -7.00
N LEU A 302 17.28 8.17 -6.71
CA LEU A 302 17.08 9.59 -6.40
C LEU A 302 17.51 9.94 -4.96
N ALA A 303 17.21 9.07 -4.00
CA ALA A 303 17.53 9.24 -2.59
C ALA A 303 17.93 7.89 -1.96
N PRO A 304 19.24 7.59 -1.86
CA PRO A 304 19.73 6.33 -1.28
C PRO A 304 19.40 6.14 0.22
N ASP A 305 19.03 7.21 0.92
CA ASP A 305 18.62 7.23 2.32
C ASP A 305 17.10 7.15 2.54
N HIS A 306 16.32 6.94 1.47
CA HIS A 306 14.85 6.87 1.55
C HIS A 306 14.39 5.52 2.14
N VAL A 307 14.14 5.51 3.45
CA VAL A 307 13.83 4.30 4.23
C VAL A 307 12.60 3.56 3.70
N GLU A 308 11.53 4.30 3.36
CA GLU A 308 10.28 3.75 2.88
C GLU A 308 10.45 3.00 1.54
N ALA A 309 11.38 3.43 0.71
CA ALA A 309 11.68 2.72 -0.55
C ALA A 309 12.49 1.43 -0.31
N TRP A 310 13.43 1.43 0.64
CA TRP A 310 14.14 0.22 1.05
C TRP A 310 13.19 -0.81 1.63
N GLN A 311 12.31 -0.39 2.54
CA GLN A 311 11.28 -1.24 3.15
C GLN A 311 10.30 -1.79 2.09
N GLY A 312 9.81 -0.92 1.21
CA GLY A 312 8.88 -1.30 0.14
C GLY A 312 9.49 -2.31 -0.84
N LEU A 313 10.75 -2.11 -1.25
CA LEU A 313 11.47 -3.06 -2.10
C LEU A 313 11.67 -4.40 -1.39
N GLY A 314 12.06 -4.38 -0.10
CA GLY A 314 12.15 -5.58 0.71
C GLY A 314 10.83 -6.34 0.80
N ASN A 315 9.71 -5.65 1.00
CA ASN A 315 8.37 -6.27 1.03
C ASN A 315 7.98 -6.88 -0.33
N VAL A 316 8.29 -6.21 -1.43
CA VAL A 316 8.06 -6.75 -2.78
C VAL A 316 8.87 -8.03 -3.02
N LEU A 317 10.14 -8.05 -2.62
CA LEU A 317 11.00 -9.24 -2.75
C LEU A 317 10.53 -10.39 -1.85
N LEU A 318 10.03 -10.06 -0.64
CA LEU A 318 9.42 -11.03 0.26
C LEU A 318 8.17 -11.67 -0.39
N GLU A 319 7.32 -10.89 -1.03
CA GLU A 319 6.16 -11.40 -1.76
C GLU A 319 6.57 -12.19 -3.03
N GLN A 320 7.69 -11.89 -3.65
CA GLN A 320 8.26 -12.70 -4.74
C GLN A 320 8.96 -13.97 -4.26
N GLY A 321 9.20 -14.12 -2.95
CA GLY A 321 9.88 -15.28 -2.34
C GLY A 321 11.39 -15.17 -2.30
N ASP A 322 11.97 -14.04 -2.65
CA ASP A 322 13.41 -13.78 -2.49
C ASP A 322 13.70 -13.22 -1.09
N PHE A 323 13.61 -14.12 -0.11
CA PHE A 323 13.74 -13.76 1.30
C PHE A 323 15.15 -13.27 1.67
N THR A 324 16.16 -13.72 0.96
CA THR A 324 17.56 -13.32 1.20
C THR A 324 17.77 -11.87 0.77
N ALA A 325 17.37 -11.52 -0.44
CA ALA A 325 17.46 -10.14 -0.91
C ALA A 325 16.54 -9.21 -0.08
N ALA A 326 15.35 -9.68 0.32
CA ALA A 326 14.47 -8.92 1.20
C ALA A 326 15.15 -8.56 2.53
N LEU A 327 15.89 -9.51 3.17
CA LEU A 327 16.64 -9.26 4.40
C LEU A 327 17.69 -8.17 4.23
N GLU A 328 18.47 -8.18 3.15
CA GLU A 328 19.50 -7.17 2.88
C GLU A 328 18.90 -5.76 2.81
N HIS A 329 17.72 -5.64 2.22
CA HIS A 329 17.01 -4.36 2.09
C HIS A 329 16.43 -3.91 3.43
N PHE A 330 15.83 -4.81 4.23
CA PHE A 330 15.36 -4.47 5.58
C PHE A 330 16.51 -4.10 6.52
N GLU A 331 17.65 -4.77 6.43
CA GLU A 331 18.84 -4.41 7.19
C GLU A 331 19.38 -3.02 6.82
N THR A 332 19.28 -2.65 5.54
CA THR A 332 19.64 -1.30 5.10
C THR A 332 18.66 -0.26 5.62
N ALA A 333 17.35 -0.52 5.55
CA ALA A 333 16.33 0.35 6.12
C ALA A 333 16.53 0.55 7.63
N LEU A 334 16.84 -0.51 8.38
CA LEU A 334 17.08 -0.46 9.83
C LEU A 334 18.41 0.17 10.21
N ARG A 335 19.42 0.18 9.33
CA ARG A 335 20.64 1.00 9.55
C ARG A 335 20.34 2.49 9.50
N LEU A 336 19.42 2.90 8.62
CA LEU A 336 18.98 4.29 8.48
C LEU A 336 18.00 4.69 9.59
N ARG A 337 17.07 3.80 9.95
CA ARG A 337 16.06 4.02 11.01
C ARG A 337 15.98 2.78 11.93
N PRO A 338 16.83 2.68 12.96
CA PRO A 338 16.97 1.46 13.78
C PRO A 338 15.71 1.04 14.53
N ASN A 339 14.84 1.98 14.85
CA ASN A 339 13.67 1.77 15.72
C ASN A 339 12.35 1.67 14.91
N ASP A 340 12.42 1.45 13.60
CA ASP A 340 11.23 1.36 12.76
C ASP A 340 10.53 0.01 12.96
N ALA A 341 9.40 0.05 13.69
CA ALA A 341 8.66 -1.15 14.09
C ALA A 341 8.13 -1.96 12.88
N GLU A 342 7.66 -1.27 11.83
CA GLU A 342 7.17 -1.93 10.62
C GLU A 342 8.29 -2.68 9.87
N THR A 343 9.47 -2.08 9.75
CA THR A 343 10.63 -2.74 9.14
C THR A 343 11.13 -3.91 9.97
N LEU A 344 11.12 -3.79 11.32
CA LEU A 344 11.45 -4.91 12.22
C LEU A 344 10.49 -6.08 12.02
N VAL A 345 9.19 -5.82 11.89
CA VAL A 345 8.16 -6.86 11.62
C VAL A 345 8.36 -7.50 10.25
N SER A 346 8.64 -6.70 9.23
CA SER A 346 8.91 -7.21 7.87
C SER A 346 10.16 -8.08 7.82
N ARG A 347 11.25 -7.68 8.51
CA ARG A 347 12.47 -8.48 8.65
C ARG A 347 12.21 -9.78 9.41
N ALA A 348 11.43 -9.71 10.48
CA ALA A 348 11.03 -10.90 11.24
C ALA A 348 10.27 -11.90 10.37
N ALA A 349 9.36 -11.42 9.51
CA ALA A 349 8.64 -12.28 8.56
C ALA A 349 9.61 -12.98 7.58
N ALA A 350 10.56 -12.24 6.98
CA ALA A 350 11.57 -12.83 6.11
C ALA A 350 12.44 -13.87 6.82
N ARG A 351 12.87 -13.60 8.06
CA ARG A 351 13.61 -14.55 8.91
C ARG A 351 12.81 -15.81 9.21
N ALA A 352 11.52 -15.68 9.50
CA ALA A 352 10.64 -16.81 9.76
C ALA A 352 10.53 -17.74 8.54
N GLU A 353 10.38 -17.19 7.33
CA GLU A 353 10.35 -17.96 6.08
C GLU A 353 11.67 -18.72 5.82
N LEU A 354 12.79 -18.13 6.20
CA LEU A 354 14.11 -18.79 6.16
C LEU A 354 14.34 -19.79 7.32
N GLY A 355 13.40 -19.94 8.25
CA GLY A 355 13.50 -20.83 9.40
C GLY A 355 14.31 -20.27 10.58
N GLN A 356 14.69 -19.00 10.56
CA GLN A 356 15.43 -18.31 11.62
C GLN A 356 14.48 -17.83 12.74
N LEU A 357 13.73 -18.76 13.35
CA LEU A 357 12.60 -18.47 14.23
C LEU A 357 12.97 -17.67 15.48
N GLU A 358 14.12 -17.94 16.09
CA GLU A 358 14.58 -17.22 17.28
C GLU A 358 14.89 -15.75 16.97
N GLN A 359 15.56 -15.50 15.84
CA GLN A 359 15.85 -14.14 15.38
C GLN A 359 14.57 -13.39 14.98
N ALA A 360 13.63 -14.08 14.34
CA ALA A 360 12.33 -13.50 14.05
C ALA A 360 11.56 -13.09 15.32
N GLN A 361 11.56 -13.94 16.36
CA GLN A 361 10.96 -13.60 17.64
C GLN A 361 11.62 -12.38 18.30
N ALA A 362 12.95 -12.29 18.24
CA ALA A 362 13.68 -11.13 18.75
C ALA A 362 13.28 -9.83 18.04
N ASP A 363 13.12 -9.86 16.70
CA ASP A 363 12.68 -8.70 15.94
C ASP A 363 11.23 -8.30 16.28
N TYR A 364 10.30 -9.27 16.41
CA TYR A 364 8.93 -8.95 16.84
C TYR A 364 8.91 -8.33 18.24
N ARG A 365 9.76 -8.82 19.18
CA ARG A 365 9.88 -8.22 20.51
C ARG A 365 10.43 -6.80 20.44
N ALA A 366 11.46 -6.56 19.63
CA ALA A 366 12.01 -5.23 19.41
C ALA A 366 10.96 -4.27 18.81
N ALA A 367 10.18 -4.75 17.84
CA ALA A 367 9.10 -3.95 17.27
C ALA A 367 8.08 -3.52 18.35
N LEU A 368 7.69 -4.43 19.25
CA LEU A 368 6.75 -4.15 20.34
C LEU A 368 7.31 -3.24 21.44
N GLN A 369 8.65 -3.15 21.58
CA GLN A 369 9.27 -2.16 22.45
C GLN A 369 9.11 -0.73 21.90
N HIS A 370 9.12 -0.56 20.57
CA HIS A 370 8.98 0.73 19.91
C HIS A 370 7.53 1.09 19.59
N ASP A 371 6.71 0.09 19.24
CA ASP A 371 5.26 0.22 19.06
C ASP A 371 4.51 -0.88 19.81
N PRO A 372 4.17 -0.66 21.10
CA PRO A 372 3.40 -1.61 21.90
C PRO A 372 1.99 -1.92 21.37
N GLU A 373 1.47 -1.09 20.46
CA GLU A 373 0.15 -1.26 19.84
C GLU A 373 0.19 -2.02 18.51
N HIS A 374 1.36 -2.49 18.08
CA HIS A 374 1.53 -3.19 16.80
C HIS A 374 0.84 -4.56 16.79
N ALA A 375 -0.45 -4.57 16.46
CA ALA A 375 -1.29 -5.77 16.49
C ALA A 375 -0.75 -6.93 15.63
N GLY A 376 -0.06 -6.64 14.52
CA GLY A 376 0.59 -7.64 13.67
C GLY A 376 1.68 -8.41 14.40
N ALA A 377 2.58 -7.71 15.09
CA ALA A 377 3.65 -8.32 15.86
C ALA A 377 3.09 -9.19 17.00
N TRP A 378 2.10 -8.70 17.74
CA TRP A 378 1.40 -9.47 18.76
C TRP A 378 0.78 -10.75 18.22
N SER A 379 0.05 -10.66 17.10
CA SER A 379 -0.62 -11.80 16.48
C SER A 379 0.36 -12.90 16.07
N VAL A 380 1.49 -12.52 15.47
CA VAL A 380 2.50 -13.48 15.02
C VAL A 380 3.21 -14.11 16.21
N LEU A 381 3.62 -13.34 17.22
CA LEU A 381 4.22 -13.88 18.44
C LEU A 381 3.27 -14.86 19.14
N ALA A 382 1.99 -14.50 19.29
CA ALA A 382 0.97 -15.35 19.89
C ALA A 382 0.80 -16.67 19.10
N THR A 383 0.81 -16.61 17.77
CA THR A 383 0.70 -17.78 16.91
C THR A 383 1.93 -18.69 16.99
N HIS A 384 3.14 -18.13 17.15
CA HIS A 384 4.39 -18.89 17.21
C HIS A 384 4.67 -19.44 18.61
N LEU A 385 4.45 -18.64 19.65
CA LEU A 385 4.71 -19.05 21.04
C LEU A 385 3.58 -19.89 21.63
N ARG A 386 2.33 -19.61 21.26
CA ARG A 386 1.14 -20.35 21.68
C ARG A 386 1.03 -20.44 23.21
N ASP A 387 1.08 -21.64 23.80
CA ASP A 387 1.04 -21.88 25.24
C ASP A 387 2.23 -21.25 26.00
N ARG A 388 3.36 -21.05 25.30
CA ARG A 388 4.58 -20.42 25.84
C ARG A 388 4.53 -18.89 25.84
N LEU A 389 3.48 -18.26 25.30
CA LEU A 389 3.34 -16.81 25.39
C LEU A 389 3.15 -16.39 26.86
N PRO A 390 3.98 -15.46 27.40
CA PRO A 390 3.87 -15.01 28.78
C PRO A 390 2.48 -14.48 29.13
N PRO A 391 2.00 -14.68 30.38
CA PRO A 391 0.68 -14.16 30.80
C PRO A 391 0.55 -12.64 30.70
N GLU A 392 1.65 -11.90 30.96
CA GLU A 392 1.71 -10.45 30.81
C GLU A 392 1.49 -9.99 29.37
N ASP A 393 1.95 -10.76 28.36
CA ASP A 393 1.72 -10.47 26.95
C ASP A 393 0.25 -10.69 26.56
N VAL A 394 -0.35 -11.76 27.10
CA VAL A 394 -1.79 -12.01 26.89
C VAL A 394 -2.61 -10.86 27.47
N ALA A 395 -2.29 -10.43 28.71
CA ALA A 395 -2.96 -9.30 29.33
C ALA A 395 -2.77 -7.98 28.54
N ALA A 396 -1.58 -7.76 27.96
CA ALA A 396 -1.33 -6.62 27.09
C ALA A 396 -2.19 -6.64 25.82
N MET A 397 -2.31 -7.80 25.15
CA MET A 397 -3.18 -7.98 23.99
C MET A 397 -4.66 -7.74 24.33
N GLU A 398 -5.14 -8.23 25.48
CA GLU A 398 -6.51 -8.01 25.95
C GLU A 398 -6.78 -6.56 26.30
N ALA A 399 -5.85 -5.89 26.97
CA ALA A 399 -5.93 -4.46 27.26
C ALA A 399 -5.96 -3.62 25.98
N LEU A 400 -5.20 -4.01 24.96
CA LEU A 400 -5.21 -3.35 23.67
C LEU A 400 -6.58 -3.52 22.96
N LEU A 401 -7.20 -4.69 23.04
CA LEU A 401 -8.55 -4.93 22.52
C LEU A 401 -9.64 -4.07 23.15
N ALA A 402 -9.46 -3.66 24.41
CA ALA A 402 -10.40 -2.82 25.13
C ALA A 402 -10.40 -1.34 24.67
N ARG A 403 -9.43 -0.91 23.87
CA ARG A 403 -9.33 0.48 23.37
C ARG A 403 -10.35 0.78 22.30
N GLU A 404 -11.08 1.87 22.43
CA GLU A 404 -12.17 2.25 21.50
C GLU A 404 -11.68 2.54 20.07
N HIS A 405 -10.53 3.18 19.92
CA HIS A 405 -9.99 3.64 18.62
C HIS A 405 -9.24 2.58 17.82
N LEU A 406 -9.21 1.33 18.30
CA LEU A 406 -8.53 0.25 17.57
C LEU A 406 -9.34 -0.14 16.32
N SER A 407 -8.69 -0.15 15.14
CA SER A 407 -9.34 -0.53 13.89
C SER A 407 -9.79 -1.99 13.88
N ASP A 408 -10.86 -2.30 13.13
CA ASP A 408 -11.39 -3.66 12.99
C ASP A 408 -10.32 -4.67 12.51
N TRP A 409 -9.43 -4.25 11.61
CA TRP A 409 -8.32 -5.09 11.16
C TRP A 409 -7.36 -5.44 12.30
N ARG A 410 -6.97 -4.46 13.12
CA ARG A 410 -6.11 -4.69 14.29
C ARG A 410 -6.79 -5.57 15.34
N ARG A 411 -8.11 -5.36 15.57
CA ARG A 411 -8.91 -6.25 16.44
C ARG A 411 -8.92 -7.68 15.94
N ALA A 412 -9.13 -7.89 14.65
CA ALA A 412 -9.10 -9.23 14.04
C ALA A 412 -7.76 -9.94 14.26
N LEU A 413 -6.63 -9.24 14.06
CA LEU A 413 -5.30 -9.80 14.29
C LEU A 413 -5.09 -10.27 15.74
N LEU A 414 -5.43 -9.42 16.71
CA LEU A 414 -5.29 -9.75 18.15
C LEU A 414 -6.17 -10.91 18.55
N HIS A 415 -7.42 -10.93 18.11
CA HIS A 415 -8.34 -12.04 18.38
C HIS A 415 -7.84 -13.36 17.81
N HIS A 416 -7.32 -13.39 16.57
CA HIS A 416 -6.73 -14.61 16.01
C HIS A 416 -5.49 -15.07 16.79
N GLY A 417 -4.62 -14.13 17.21
CA GLY A 417 -3.47 -14.46 18.06
C GLY A 417 -3.89 -15.11 19.37
N LEU A 418 -4.82 -14.48 20.10
CA LEU A 418 -5.37 -15.00 21.36
C LEU A 418 -6.07 -16.33 21.19
N ALA A 419 -6.81 -16.54 20.09
CA ALA A 419 -7.42 -17.82 19.78
C ALA A 419 -6.40 -18.98 19.75
N HIS A 420 -5.22 -18.75 19.14
CA HIS A 420 -4.14 -19.73 19.11
C HIS A 420 -3.51 -19.99 20.48
N VAL A 421 -3.40 -18.96 21.32
CA VAL A 421 -2.88 -19.11 22.68
C VAL A 421 -3.84 -19.93 23.54
N TYR A 422 -5.13 -19.57 23.55
CA TYR A 422 -6.13 -20.27 24.36
C TYR A 422 -6.37 -21.70 23.89
N ASP A 423 -6.32 -21.96 22.58
CA ASP A 423 -6.34 -23.32 22.02
C ASP A 423 -5.21 -24.19 22.55
N ALA A 424 -3.98 -23.67 22.50
CA ALA A 424 -2.80 -24.40 22.98
C ALA A 424 -2.79 -24.63 24.49
N ARG A 425 -3.47 -23.78 25.26
CA ARG A 425 -3.67 -23.92 26.71
C ARG A 425 -4.83 -24.83 27.09
N GLY A 426 -5.53 -25.43 26.11
CA GLY A 426 -6.72 -26.27 26.33
C GLY A 426 -7.98 -25.49 26.74
N GLN A 427 -7.98 -24.16 26.61
CA GLN A 427 -9.11 -23.29 26.95
C GLN A 427 -10.01 -23.09 25.73
N TYR A 428 -10.61 -24.17 25.24
CA TYR A 428 -11.29 -24.25 23.95
C TYR A 428 -12.49 -23.30 23.80
N ALA A 429 -13.23 -23.03 24.89
CA ALA A 429 -14.33 -22.07 24.86
C ALA A 429 -13.84 -20.65 24.56
N TRP A 430 -12.78 -20.20 25.22
CA TRP A 430 -12.17 -18.91 24.96
C TRP A 430 -11.54 -18.85 23.56
N ALA A 431 -10.88 -19.93 23.13
CA ALA A 431 -10.32 -20.02 21.79
C ALA A 431 -11.40 -19.90 20.70
N ALA A 432 -12.55 -20.56 20.88
CA ALA A 432 -13.69 -20.48 19.96
C ALA A 432 -14.27 -19.08 19.89
N GLU A 433 -14.43 -18.40 21.04
CA GLU A 433 -14.96 -17.04 21.11
C GLU A 433 -14.03 -16.06 20.41
N HIS A 434 -12.73 -16.08 20.71
CA HIS A 434 -11.77 -15.21 20.06
C HIS A 434 -11.69 -15.46 18.54
N ALA A 435 -11.68 -16.71 18.08
CA ALA A 435 -11.72 -17.02 16.65
C ALA A 435 -12.97 -16.46 15.97
N THR A 436 -14.13 -16.52 16.65
CA THR A 436 -15.41 -16.01 16.15
C THR A 436 -15.38 -14.48 16.04
N GLN A 437 -14.90 -13.79 17.05
CA GLN A 437 -14.77 -12.33 17.04
C GLN A 437 -13.77 -11.88 15.96
N GLY A 438 -12.61 -12.55 15.87
CA GLY A 438 -11.61 -12.25 14.83
C GLY A 438 -12.18 -12.36 13.42
N ASN A 439 -12.93 -13.43 13.13
CA ASN A 439 -13.58 -13.62 11.84
C ASN A 439 -14.71 -12.60 11.59
N ALA A 440 -15.46 -12.20 12.61
CA ALA A 440 -16.50 -11.17 12.49
C ALA A 440 -15.90 -9.82 12.07
N TYR A 441 -14.81 -9.37 12.72
CA TYR A 441 -14.10 -8.14 12.35
C TYR A 441 -13.51 -8.23 10.94
N ARG A 442 -12.89 -9.34 10.56
CA ARG A 442 -12.38 -9.54 9.20
C ARG A 442 -13.46 -9.44 8.13
N ARG A 443 -14.61 -10.06 8.37
CA ARG A 443 -15.76 -9.98 7.45
C ARG A 443 -16.23 -8.55 7.27
N GLN A 444 -16.30 -7.73 8.34
CA GLN A 444 -16.64 -6.32 8.25
C GLN A 444 -15.63 -5.53 7.41
N VAL A 445 -14.34 -5.76 7.61
CA VAL A 445 -13.28 -5.12 6.80
C VAL A 445 -13.46 -5.43 5.31
N TRP A 446 -13.67 -6.70 4.96
CA TRP A 446 -13.85 -7.09 3.56
C TRP A 446 -15.16 -6.58 2.94
N GLN A 447 -16.24 -6.51 3.73
CA GLN A 447 -17.49 -5.90 3.28
C GLN A 447 -17.34 -4.41 2.93
N ARG A 448 -16.63 -3.64 3.76
CA ARG A 448 -16.32 -2.23 3.47
C ARG A 448 -15.45 -2.06 2.21
N GLN A 449 -14.59 -3.02 1.92
CA GLN A 449 -13.75 -3.02 0.72
C GLN A 449 -14.46 -3.56 -0.53
N GLY A 450 -15.74 -3.95 -0.44
CA GLY A 450 -16.46 -4.61 -1.54
C GLY A 450 -15.90 -5.99 -1.92
N LYS A 451 -15.08 -6.60 -1.05
CA LYS A 451 -14.40 -7.88 -1.30
C LYS A 451 -15.12 -9.03 -0.58
N THR A 452 -16.39 -9.25 -0.89
CA THR A 452 -17.16 -10.34 -0.31
C THR A 452 -17.02 -11.64 -1.10
N TYR A 453 -17.17 -12.79 -0.41
CA TYR A 453 -17.30 -14.08 -1.08
C TYR A 453 -18.77 -14.33 -1.43
N ASN A 454 -19.01 -14.82 -2.65
CA ASN A 454 -20.34 -15.21 -3.11
C ASN A 454 -20.39 -16.73 -3.30
N ARG A 455 -21.05 -17.43 -2.39
CA ARG A 455 -21.18 -18.90 -2.42
C ARG A 455 -21.98 -19.41 -3.63
N GLN A 456 -22.96 -18.65 -4.10
CA GLN A 456 -23.76 -19.03 -5.27
C GLN A 456 -22.95 -18.96 -6.55
N GLU A 457 -22.17 -17.90 -6.74
CA GLU A 457 -21.27 -17.78 -7.88
C GLU A 457 -20.21 -18.89 -7.88
N HIS A 458 -19.66 -19.23 -6.69
CA HIS A 458 -18.72 -20.32 -6.59
C HIS A 458 -19.35 -21.68 -6.94
N SER A 459 -20.55 -21.96 -6.43
CA SER A 459 -21.26 -23.20 -6.74
C SER A 459 -21.62 -23.31 -8.22
N ALA A 460 -22.07 -22.20 -8.82
CA ALA A 460 -22.32 -22.13 -10.27
C ALA A 460 -21.02 -22.34 -11.10
N PHE A 461 -19.90 -21.84 -10.60
CA PHE A 461 -18.61 -22.09 -11.22
C PHE A 461 -18.21 -23.57 -11.16
N VAL A 462 -18.44 -24.25 -10.03
CA VAL A 462 -18.23 -25.69 -9.91
C VAL A 462 -19.15 -26.47 -10.86
N ASP A 463 -20.42 -26.07 -10.99
CA ASP A 463 -21.36 -26.65 -11.97
C ASP A 463 -20.85 -26.52 -13.41
N PHE A 464 -20.32 -25.33 -13.74
CA PHE A 464 -19.70 -25.10 -15.04
C PHE A 464 -18.51 -26.04 -15.30
N LEU A 465 -17.61 -26.21 -14.32
CA LEU A 465 -16.43 -27.08 -14.46
C LEU A 465 -16.84 -28.55 -14.64
N ILE A 466 -17.83 -29.02 -13.87
CA ILE A 466 -18.39 -30.37 -13.98
C ILE A 466 -18.99 -30.60 -15.39
N ALA A 467 -19.74 -29.61 -15.89
CA ALA A 467 -20.33 -29.71 -17.23
C ALA A 467 -19.30 -29.60 -18.35
N CYS A 468 -18.26 -28.76 -18.18
CA CYS A 468 -17.22 -28.54 -19.17
C CYS A 468 -16.34 -29.78 -19.37
N PHE A 469 -15.87 -30.38 -18.28
CA PHE A 469 -14.89 -31.47 -18.31
C PHE A 469 -15.57 -32.84 -18.16
N SER A 470 -16.40 -33.19 -19.16
CA SER A 470 -17.05 -34.52 -19.25
C SER A 470 -16.11 -35.58 -19.86
N ARG A 471 -16.57 -36.86 -19.92
CA ARG A 471 -15.83 -37.93 -20.62
C ARG A 471 -15.63 -37.59 -22.10
N GLU A 472 -16.63 -37.02 -22.77
CA GLU A 472 -16.56 -36.59 -24.16
C GLU A 472 -15.52 -35.48 -24.35
N TRP A 473 -15.33 -34.61 -23.34
CA TRP A 473 -14.23 -33.64 -23.37
C TRP A 473 -12.87 -34.34 -23.49
N PHE A 474 -12.59 -35.30 -22.64
CA PHE A 474 -11.29 -36.01 -22.64
C PHE A 474 -11.10 -36.88 -23.87
N GLU A 475 -12.15 -37.45 -24.43
CA GLU A 475 -12.09 -38.14 -25.70
C GLU A 475 -11.73 -37.20 -26.86
N ARG A 476 -12.38 -36.05 -26.94
CA ARG A 476 -12.15 -35.01 -27.94
C ARG A 476 -10.74 -34.40 -27.86
N THR A 477 -10.26 -34.16 -26.65
CA THR A 477 -9.00 -33.44 -26.41
C THR A 477 -7.78 -34.37 -26.29
N ARG A 478 -7.95 -35.65 -26.51
CA ARG A 478 -6.88 -36.63 -26.48
C ARG A 478 -5.74 -36.22 -27.41
N GLY A 479 -4.51 -36.11 -26.87
CA GLY A 479 -3.31 -35.74 -27.61
C GLY A 479 -3.16 -34.21 -27.85
N TRP A 480 -3.99 -33.36 -27.25
CA TRP A 480 -3.85 -31.90 -27.36
C TRP A 480 -2.79 -31.34 -26.40
N GLY A 481 -2.51 -32.04 -25.31
CA GLY A 481 -1.56 -31.61 -24.30
C GLY A 481 -0.09 -31.93 -24.63
N TRP A 482 0.76 -31.73 -23.65
CA TRP A 482 2.19 -31.98 -23.71
C TRP A 482 2.57 -33.29 -22.99
N ASP A 483 3.30 -34.15 -23.65
CA ASP A 483 3.75 -35.42 -23.07
C ASP A 483 4.94 -35.19 -22.14
N THR A 484 4.67 -35.12 -20.84
CA THR A 484 5.68 -34.89 -19.80
C THR A 484 5.25 -35.47 -18.46
N THR A 485 6.20 -35.99 -17.69
CA THR A 485 6.04 -36.46 -16.31
C THR A 485 6.59 -35.44 -15.30
N MET A 486 7.08 -34.27 -15.76
CA MET A 486 7.74 -33.29 -14.90
C MET A 486 6.83 -32.75 -13.80
N PRO A 487 5.57 -32.30 -14.08
CA PRO A 487 4.71 -31.73 -13.05
C PRO A 487 4.14 -32.80 -12.11
N ILE A 488 4.17 -32.50 -10.82
CA ILE A 488 3.41 -33.19 -9.79
C ILE A 488 2.46 -32.16 -9.15
N PHE A 489 1.17 -32.34 -9.30
CA PHE A 489 0.15 -31.44 -8.74
C PHE A 489 -0.35 -31.99 -7.41
N VAL A 490 -0.16 -31.26 -6.31
CA VAL A 490 -0.66 -31.61 -4.98
C VAL A 490 -1.84 -30.70 -4.68
N VAL A 491 -3.04 -31.29 -4.60
CA VAL A 491 -4.32 -30.59 -4.48
C VAL A 491 -5.12 -31.06 -3.28
N GLY A 492 -6.10 -30.25 -2.87
CA GLY A 492 -7.04 -30.57 -1.78
C GLY A 492 -7.58 -29.28 -1.14
N MET A 493 -8.39 -29.44 -0.10
CA MET A 493 -8.82 -28.24 0.65
C MET A 493 -7.61 -27.55 1.32
N PRO A 494 -7.60 -26.21 1.43
CA PRO A 494 -6.66 -25.57 2.34
C PRO A 494 -6.71 -26.21 3.74
N ARG A 495 -5.56 -26.41 4.36
CA ARG A 495 -5.43 -27.06 5.68
C ARG A 495 -5.70 -28.57 5.70
N SER A 496 -5.83 -29.24 4.57
CA SER A 496 -5.94 -30.71 4.50
C SER A 496 -4.61 -31.46 4.68
N GLY A 497 -3.47 -30.77 4.71
CA GLY A 497 -2.14 -31.38 4.82
C GLY A 497 -1.32 -31.38 3.52
N THR A 498 -1.76 -30.65 2.50
CA THR A 498 -1.07 -30.51 1.21
C THR A 498 0.37 -30.05 1.36
N THR A 499 0.68 -29.16 2.31
CA THR A 499 2.05 -28.72 2.60
C THR A 499 2.93 -29.83 3.15
N LEU A 500 2.40 -30.72 4.00
CA LEU A 500 3.14 -31.87 4.51
C LEU A 500 3.53 -32.82 3.37
N VAL A 501 2.57 -33.10 2.48
CA VAL A 501 2.82 -33.94 1.29
C VAL A 501 3.86 -33.30 0.36
N GLU A 502 3.76 -32.01 0.12
CA GLU A 502 4.76 -31.26 -0.64
C GLU A 502 6.16 -31.37 -0.01
N GLN A 503 6.29 -31.18 1.31
CA GLN A 503 7.58 -31.24 2.00
C GLN A 503 8.20 -32.64 1.91
N ILE A 504 7.40 -33.70 2.03
CA ILE A 504 7.85 -35.07 1.87
C ILE A 504 8.42 -35.28 0.45
N LEU A 505 7.67 -34.90 -0.58
CA LEU A 505 8.10 -35.00 -1.99
C LEU A 505 9.34 -34.14 -2.27
N ALA A 506 9.33 -32.88 -1.85
CA ALA A 506 10.41 -31.92 -2.10
C ALA A 506 11.69 -32.20 -1.32
N SER A 507 11.69 -33.12 -0.37
CA SER A 507 12.89 -33.61 0.31
C SER A 507 13.59 -34.73 -0.46
N HIS A 508 12.98 -35.19 -1.57
CA HIS A 508 13.63 -36.13 -2.49
C HIS A 508 14.60 -35.38 -3.43
N PRO A 509 15.84 -35.87 -3.67
CA PRO A 509 16.84 -35.13 -4.45
C PRO A 509 16.46 -34.80 -5.90
N GLN A 510 15.54 -35.55 -6.50
CA GLN A 510 15.06 -35.31 -7.88
C GLN A 510 13.84 -34.41 -7.98
N VAL A 511 13.35 -33.89 -6.87
CA VAL A 511 12.09 -33.14 -6.79
C VAL A 511 12.32 -31.73 -6.30
N HIS A 512 11.84 -30.76 -7.05
CA HIS A 512 11.77 -29.36 -6.61
C HIS A 512 10.34 -29.05 -6.16
N GLY A 513 10.16 -28.57 -4.92
CA GLY A 513 8.88 -28.07 -4.47
C GLY A 513 8.74 -26.58 -4.79
N ALA A 514 7.76 -26.23 -5.58
CA ALA A 514 7.55 -24.85 -6.03
C ALA A 514 6.56 -24.05 -5.15
N GLY A 515 5.93 -24.69 -4.16
CA GLY A 515 4.94 -24.02 -3.31
C GLY A 515 3.60 -23.80 -4.00
N GLU A 516 2.91 -22.74 -3.62
CA GLU A 516 1.58 -22.36 -4.15
C GLU A 516 1.75 -21.45 -5.37
N LEU A 517 1.64 -22.06 -6.59
CA LEU A 517 1.80 -21.32 -7.83
C LEU A 517 0.47 -20.84 -8.40
N THR A 518 0.43 -19.61 -8.89
CA THR A 518 -0.72 -19.05 -9.63
C THR A 518 -0.71 -19.46 -11.11
N THR A 519 0.29 -20.19 -11.56
CA THR A 519 0.59 -20.50 -12.97
C THR A 519 -0.62 -21.05 -13.74
N THR A 520 -1.42 -21.92 -13.12
CA THR A 520 -2.63 -22.48 -13.77
C THR A 520 -3.62 -21.38 -14.15
N LYS A 521 -3.94 -20.50 -13.19
CA LYS A 521 -4.84 -19.35 -13.41
C LYS A 521 -4.25 -18.35 -14.39
N ASP A 522 -2.98 -18.00 -14.24
CA ASP A 522 -2.30 -17.03 -15.09
C ASP A 522 -2.31 -17.48 -16.57
N VAL A 523 -2.10 -18.77 -16.83
CA VAL A 523 -2.17 -19.32 -18.19
C VAL A 523 -3.60 -19.28 -18.74
N ILE A 524 -4.61 -19.54 -17.92
CA ILE A 524 -6.03 -19.41 -18.32
C ILE A 524 -6.34 -17.95 -18.66
N ASP A 525 -5.85 -16.99 -17.89
CA ASP A 525 -6.06 -15.55 -18.13
C ASP A 525 -5.35 -15.05 -19.41
N LEU A 526 -4.38 -15.80 -19.94
CA LEU A 526 -3.72 -15.51 -21.23
C LEU A 526 -4.51 -16.02 -22.46
N LEU A 527 -5.48 -16.91 -22.30
CA LEU A 527 -6.22 -17.50 -23.44
C LEU A 527 -6.80 -16.46 -24.43
N PRO A 528 -7.38 -15.30 -23.98
CA PRO A 528 -7.88 -14.28 -24.90
C PRO A 528 -6.81 -13.64 -25.79
N ARG A 529 -5.52 -13.77 -25.45
CA ARG A 529 -4.41 -13.28 -26.29
C ARG A 529 -4.07 -14.25 -27.42
N TRP A 530 -4.52 -15.50 -27.33
CA TRP A 530 -4.19 -16.57 -28.26
C TRP A 530 -5.35 -17.02 -29.13
N MET A 531 -6.58 -16.69 -28.72
CA MET A 531 -7.79 -17.00 -29.47
C MET A 531 -8.88 -15.96 -29.21
N PRO A 532 -9.80 -15.72 -30.16
CA PRO A 532 -11.00 -14.92 -29.90
C PRO A 532 -11.93 -15.68 -28.96
N CYS A 533 -12.11 -15.17 -27.74
CA CYS A 533 -13.02 -15.74 -26.76
C CYS A 533 -14.38 -15.02 -26.80
N ARG A 534 -15.48 -15.78 -26.88
CA ARG A 534 -16.85 -15.26 -26.71
C ARG A 534 -17.19 -15.00 -25.25
N GLN A 535 -16.62 -15.82 -24.37
CA GLN A 535 -16.77 -15.74 -22.92
C GLN A 535 -15.45 -15.32 -22.26
N PRO A 536 -15.49 -14.58 -21.15
CA PRO A 536 -14.27 -14.26 -20.41
C PRO A 536 -13.67 -15.52 -19.74
N PRO A 537 -12.35 -15.52 -19.44
CA PRO A 537 -11.76 -16.59 -18.65
C PRO A 537 -12.44 -16.66 -17.25
N PRO A 538 -12.67 -17.86 -16.71
CA PRO A 538 -12.31 -19.17 -17.26
C PRO A 538 -13.37 -19.81 -18.19
N LEU A 539 -14.50 -19.17 -18.41
CA LEU A 539 -15.62 -19.75 -19.17
C LEU A 539 -15.24 -20.06 -20.64
N CYS A 540 -14.26 -19.34 -21.18
CA CYS A 540 -13.74 -19.56 -22.54
C CYS A 540 -13.00 -20.90 -22.71
N LEU A 541 -12.79 -21.68 -21.67
CA LEU A 541 -12.18 -23.02 -21.76
C LEU A 541 -12.95 -23.96 -22.70
N THR A 542 -14.25 -23.80 -22.83
CA THR A 542 -15.07 -24.59 -23.76
C THR A 542 -14.73 -24.34 -25.24
N GLU A 543 -14.09 -23.20 -25.54
CA GLU A 543 -13.78 -22.74 -26.90
C GLU A 543 -12.36 -23.06 -27.35
N VAL A 544 -11.53 -23.68 -26.48
CA VAL A 544 -10.12 -23.96 -26.79
C VAL A 544 -9.97 -24.99 -27.93
N THR A 545 -8.88 -24.84 -28.67
CA THR A 545 -8.46 -25.73 -29.74
C THR A 545 -7.21 -26.48 -29.37
N ALA A 546 -6.83 -27.53 -30.12
CA ALA A 546 -5.61 -28.27 -29.91
C ALA A 546 -4.35 -27.37 -29.91
N ALA A 547 -4.27 -26.42 -30.84
CA ALA A 547 -3.13 -25.50 -30.94
C ALA A 547 -3.03 -24.57 -29.70
N VAL A 548 -4.16 -24.06 -29.21
CA VAL A 548 -4.21 -23.20 -28.02
C VAL A 548 -3.89 -24.01 -26.76
N THR A 549 -4.41 -25.24 -26.64
CA THR A 549 -4.12 -26.14 -25.52
C THR A 549 -2.63 -26.48 -25.46
N HIS A 550 -2.02 -26.81 -26.61
CA HIS A 550 -0.61 -27.09 -26.68
C HIS A 550 0.26 -25.89 -26.28
N ARG A 551 -0.10 -24.70 -26.77
CA ARG A 551 0.55 -23.44 -26.37
C ARG A 551 0.41 -23.15 -24.88
N ALA A 552 -0.77 -23.40 -24.30
CA ALA A 552 -0.99 -23.24 -22.87
C ALA A 552 -0.13 -24.20 -22.04
N ALA A 553 0.01 -25.44 -22.49
CA ALA A 553 0.90 -26.43 -21.85
C ALA A 553 2.38 -26.01 -21.94
N GLU A 554 2.81 -25.50 -23.10
CA GLU A 554 4.18 -25.00 -23.31
C GLU A 554 4.48 -23.79 -22.38
N GLU A 555 3.59 -22.82 -22.31
CA GLU A 555 3.72 -21.64 -21.44
C GLU A 555 3.80 -22.07 -19.96
N HIS A 556 2.93 -22.98 -19.53
CA HIS A 556 2.93 -23.50 -18.17
C HIS A 556 4.26 -24.20 -17.84
N LEU A 557 4.73 -25.09 -18.71
CA LEU A 557 6.02 -25.78 -18.54
C LEU A 557 7.20 -24.83 -18.54
N THR A 558 7.18 -23.80 -19.36
CA THR A 558 8.22 -22.77 -19.42
C THR A 558 8.35 -22.07 -18.07
N ARG A 559 7.24 -21.69 -17.46
CA ARG A 559 7.22 -21.08 -16.12
C ARG A 559 7.74 -22.03 -15.04
N LEU A 560 7.35 -23.32 -15.08
CA LEU A 560 7.88 -24.31 -14.15
C LEU A 560 9.39 -24.48 -14.30
N ARG A 561 9.90 -24.59 -15.53
CA ARG A 561 11.34 -24.73 -15.81
C ARG A 561 12.16 -23.54 -15.38
N GLN A 562 11.60 -22.33 -15.43
CA GLN A 562 12.28 -21.12 -14.93
C GLN A 562 12.56 -21.18 -13.43
N LEU A 563 11.73 -21.87 -12.63
CA LEU A 563 11.94 -22.03 -11.19
C LEU A 563 13.14 -22.95 -10.89
N GLN A 564 13.27 -24.05 -11.63
CA GLN A 564 14.39 -24.98 -11.48
C GLN A 564 14.64 -25.75 -12.79
N PRO A 565 15.56 -25.29 -13.64
CA PRO A 565 15.79 -25.84 -14.97
C PRO A 565 16.22 -27.31 -15.00
N HIS A 566 16.85 -27.80 -13.93
CA HIS A 566 17.43 -29.13 -13.86
C HIS A 566 16.63 -30.12 -13.02
N ALA A 567 15.49 -29.72 -12.44
CA ALA A 567 14.67 -30.65 -11.68
C ALA A 567 14.01 -31.69 -12.60
N ARG A 568 14.08 -32.97 -12.20
CA ARG A 568 13.34 -34.04 -12.89
C ARG A 568 11.83 -33.88 -12.70
N HIS A 569 11.40 -33.52 -11.48
CA HIS A 569 10.03 -33.25 -11.13
C HIS A 569 9.90 -31.94 -10.40
N ILE A 570 8.80 -31.23 -10.65
CA ILE A 570 8.44 -29.98 -9.98
C ILE A 570 7.06 -30.17 -9.36
N VAL A 571 6.97 -29.96 -8.05
CA VAL A 571 5.72 -30.03 -7.32
C VAL A 571 5.07 -28.66 -7.29
N ASP A 572 3.94 -28.51 -7.95
CA ASP A 572 3.00 -27.39 -7.77
C ASP A 572 1.97 -27.80 -6.69
N LYS A 573 2.11 -27.20 -5.51
CA LYS A 573 1.20 -27.42 -4.41
C LYS A 573 0.29 -26.21 -4.25
N MET A 574 -0.65 -26.05 -5.15
CA MET A 574 -1.74 -25.09 -5.02
C MET A 574 -3.02 -25.86 -4.59
N PRO A 575 -3.46 -25.72 -3.35
CA PRO A 575 -4.65 -26.46 -2.88
C PRO A 575 -5.83 -26.31 -3.84
N ASP A 576 -6.17 -25.09 -4.26
CA ASP A 576 -7.30 -24.79 -5.12
C ASP A 576 -7.16 -25.29 -6.58
N ASN A 577 -5.99 -25.85 -6.97
CA ASN A 577 -5.85 -26.55 -8.26
C ASN A 577 -6.76 -27.79 -8.38
N TYR A 578 -7.44 -28.22 -7.29
CA TYR A 578 -8.49 -29.23 -7.41
C TYR A 578 -9.65 -28.77 -8.31
N LEU A 579 -9.89 -27.48 -8.45
CA LEU A 579 -10.87 -26.93 -9.40
C LEU A 579 -10.42 -27.13 -10.87
N TRP A 580 -9.14 -27.16 -11.09
CA TRP A 580 -8.53 -27.18 -12.43
C TRP A 580 -8.02 -28.53 -12.88
N LEU A 581 -8.30 -29.63 -12.15
CA LEU A 581 -7.78 -30.95 -12.49
C LEU A 581 -8.15 -31.40 -13.90
N GLY A 582 -9.36 -31.06 -14.38
CA GLY A 582 -9.75 -31.36 -15.76
C GLY A 582 -8.90 -30.64 -16.80
N TRP A 583 -8.57 -29.35 -16.55
CA TRP A 583 -7.69 -28.60 -17.43
C TRP A 583 -6.27 -29.08 -17.37
N LEU A 584 -5.73 -29.29 -16.17
CA LEU A 584 -4.36 -29.78 -15.95
C LEU A 584 -4.14 -31.18 -16.54
N ALA A 585 -5.12 -32.06 -16.44
CA ALA A 585 -5.07 -33.40 -17.07
C ALA A 585 -5.13 -33.33 -18.60
N THR A 586 -5.80 -32.30 -19.13
CA THR A 586 -5.80 -32.03 -20.58
C THR A 586 -4.46 -31.50 -21.06
N LEU A 587 -3.83 -30.59 -20.28
CA LEU A 587 -2.50 -30.03 -20.57
C LEU A 587 -1.39 -31.08 -20.43
N PHE A 588 -1.47 -31.93 -19.40
CA PHE A 588 -0.40 -32.85 -18.99
C PHE A 588 -0.94 -34.26 -18.69
N PRO A 589 -1.23 -35.04 -19.73
CA PRO A 589 -1.83 -36.36 -19.55
C PRO A 589 -0.96 -37.39 -18.81
N ASN A 590 0.36 -37.13 -18.69
CA ASN A 590 1.30 -37.97 -17.96
C ASN A 590 1.82 -37.36 -16.65
N ALA A 591 1.30 -36.21 -16.23
CA ALA A 591 1.60 -35.62 -14.91
C ALA A 591 1.10 -36.50 -13.76
N ARG A 592 1.61 -36.26 -12.57
CA ARG A 592 1.15 -36.94 -11.35
C ARG A 592 0.21 -36.03 -10.58
N PHE A 593 -0.96 -36.57 -10.20
CA PHE A 593 -1.99 -35.85 -9.49
C PHE A 593 -2.19 -36.48 -8.11
N VAL A 594 -1.88 -35.71 -7.07
CA VAL A 594 -1.97 -36.16 -5.66
C VAL A 594 -3.06 -35.37 -4.96
N TYR A 595 -4.11 -36.06 -4.53
CA TYR A 595 -5.22 -35.49 -3.78
C TYR A 595 -5.08 -35.77 -2.29
N VAL A 596 -4.97 -34.72 -1.48
CA VAL A 596 -4.85 -34.85 -0.03
C VAL A 596 -6.22 -34.63 0.60
N ARG A 597 -6.74 -35.69 1.22
CA ARG A 597 -8.01 -35.68 2.00
C ARG A 597 -7.73 -35.66 3.49
N ARG A 598 -8.57 -34.99 4.24
CA ARG A 598 -8.58 -34.93 5.71
C ARG A 598 -10.02 -34.84 6.21
N ASP A 599 -10.29 -35.25 7.48
CA ASP A 599 -11.61 -35.07 8.14
C ASP A 599 -12.09 -33.62 7.97
N ASP A 600 -13.30 -33.45 7.41
CA ASP A 600 -13.88 -32.16 7.06
C ASP A 600 -14.04 -31.25 8.27
N ARG A 601 -14.29 -31.82 9.45
CA ARG A 601 -14.42 -31.08 10.71
C ARG A 601 -13.09 -30.47 11.13
N ASP A 602 -12.00 -31.23 10.98
CA ASP A 602 -10.64 -30.72 11.24
C ASP A 602 -10.21 -29.68 10.20
N VAL A 603 -10.60 -29.84 8.93
CA VAL A 603 -10.40 -28.85 7.88
C VAL A 603 -11.17 -27.56 8.19
N ALA A 604 -12.47 -27.69 8.48
CA ALA A 604 -13.34 -26.55 8.80
C ALA A 604 -12.83 -25.78 10.02
N LEU A 605 -12.50 -26.49 11.10
CA LEU A 605 -11.92 -25.91 12.31
C LEU A 605 -10.59 -25.21 12.02
N SER A 606 -9.70 -25.86 11.26
CA SER A 606 -8.40 -25.28 10.92
C SER A 606 -8.53 -24.04 10.04
N CYS A 607 -9.47 -24.02 9.10
CA CYS A 607 -9.77 -22.83 8.29
C CYS A 607 -10.34 -21.70 9.15
N TRP A 608 -11.23 -22.01 10.10
CA TRP A 608 -11.82 -21.02 11.01
C TRP A 608 -10.79 -20.31 11.90
N PHE A 609 -9.76 -21.03 12.35
CA PHE A 609 -8.68 -20.50 13.19
C PHE A 609 -7.57 -19.79 12.39
N THR A 610 -7.50 -20.01 11.08
CA THR A 610 -6.40 -19.45 10.27
C THR A 610 -6.73 -18.05 9.77
N ASN A 611 -5.86 -17.09 10.07
CA ASN A 611 -5.94 -15.74 9.54
C ASN A 611 -5.37 -15.68 8.11
N PHE A 612 -6.16 -16.11 7.11
CA PHE A 612 -5.73 -16.05 5.72
C PHE A 612 -5.69 -14.62 5.17
N LYS A 613 -4.70 -14.27 4.40
CA LYS A 613 -4.61 -12.95 3.74
C LYS A 613 -5.65 -12.75 2.63
N GLN A 614 -6.00 -13.81 1.88
CA GLN A 614 -6.80 -13.72 0.65
C GLN A 614 -8.04 -14.64 0.63
N ILE A 615 -8.12 -15.67 1.48
CA ILE A 615 -9.23 -16.63 1.50
C ILE A 615 -10.41 -16.04 2.26
N ARG A 616 -11.36 -15.47 1.53
CA ARG A 616 -12.49 -14.69 2.08
C ARG A 616 -13.58 -15.58 2.68
N TRP A 617 -13.82 -16.76 2.09
CA TRP A 617 -14.82 -17.71 2.58
C TRP A 617 -14.50 -18.29 3.96
N ALA A 618 -13.24 -18.25 4.39
CA ALA A 618 -12.81 -18.85 5.66
C ALA A 618 -13.25 -18.07 6.92
N CYS A 619 -13.86 -16.90 6.78
CA CYS A 619 -14.36 -16.11 7.92
C CYS A 619 -15.89 -16.19 8.11
N ASP A 620 -16.56 -17.08 7.40
CA ASP A 620 -17.98 -17.36 7.55
C ASP A 620 -18.23 -18.87 7.59
N GLN A 621 -18.99 -19.37 8.58
CA GLN A 621 -19.23 -20.80 8.78
C GLN A 621 -20.05 -21.40 7.65
N GLU A 622 -21.02 -20.65 7.09
CA GLU A 622 -21.84 -21.10 5.98
C GLU A 622 -21.04 -21.18 4.68
N ASP A 623 -20.10 -20.24 4.48
CA ASP A 623 -19.23 -20.24 3.32
C ASP A 623 -18.22 -21.38 3.37
N ILE A 624 -17.66 -21.70 4.55
CA ILE A 624 -16.80 -22.89 4.76
C ILE A 624 -17.58 -24.16 4.42
N ALA A 625 -18.81 -24.30 4.95
CA ALA A 625 -19.63 -25.47 4.71
C ALA A 625 -20.00 -25.62 3.22
N ALA A 626 -20.35 -24.52 2.55
CA ALA A 626 -20.62 -24.51 1.13
C ALA A 626 -19.39 -24.92 0.32
N ARG A 627 -18.21 -24.37 0.66
CA ARG A 627 -16.95 -24.67 -0.02
C ARG A 627 -16.56 -26.16 0.10
N ILE A 628 -16.74 -26.77 1.27
CA ILE A 628 -16.47 -28.19 1.47
C ILE A 628 -17.46 -29.05 0.67
N ARG A 629 -18.76 -28.72 0.63
CA ARG A 629 -19.72 -29.44 -0.22
C ARG A 629 -19.36 -29.36 -1.70
N ASP A 630 -19.02 -28.20 -2.20
CA ASP A 630 -18.65 -28.01 -3.61
C ASP A 630 -17.32 -28.73 -3.94
N HIS A 631 -16.38 -28.77 -2.99
CA HIS A 631 -15.16 -29.56 -3.11
C HIS A 631 -15.48 -31.07 -3.26
N HIS A 632 -16.37 -31.63 -2.45
CA HIS A 632 -16.78 -33.03 -2.58
C HIS A 632 -17.40 -33.31 -3.94
N ARG A 633 -18.37 -32.49 -4.37
CA ARG A 633 -19.05 -32.62 -5.67
C ARG A 633 -18.06 -32.68 -6.83
N ILE A 634 -17.13 -31.76 -6.88
CA ILE A 634 -16.17 -31.72 -7.97
C ILE A 634 -15.12 -32.86 -7.88
N MET A 635 -14.71 -33.26 -6.68
CA MET A 635 -13.77 -34.38 -6.50
C MET A 635 -14.39 -35.73 -6.85
N GLU A 636 -15.67 -35.96 -6.56
CA GLU A 636 -16.43 -37.12 -7.03
C GLU A 636 -16.51 -37.17 -8.54
N HIS A 637 -16.77 -36.01 -9.17
CA HIS A 637 -16.73 -35.89 -10.63
C HIS A 637 -15.35 -36.27 -11.20
N TRP A 638 -14.26 -35.73 -10.64
CA TRP A 638 -12.91 -36.05 -11.10
C TRP A 638 -12.56 -37.53 -10.99
N GLN A 639 -12.97 -38.18 -9.93
CA GLN A 639 -12.78 -39.62 -9.76
C GLN A 639 -13.49 -40.45 -10.84
N THR A 640 -14.56 -39.92 -11.43
CA THR A 640 -15.38 -40.59 -12.42
C THR A 640 -14.90 -40.35 -13.86
N VAL A 641 -14.38 -39.16 -14.16
CA VAL A 641 -14.16 -38.75 -15.55
C VAL A 641 -12.68 -38.54 -15.94
N LEU A 642 -11.77 -38.34 -14.98
CA LEU A 642 -10.36 -38.10 -15.30
C LEU A 642 -9.75 -39.28 -16.06
N PRO A 643 -9.04 -39.05 -17.18
CA PRO A 643 -8.38 -40.12 -17.94
C PRO A 643 -7.05 -40.56 -17.30
N VAL A 644 -6.66 -39.94 -16.19
CA VAL A 644 -5.38 -40.14 -15.49
C VAL A 644 -5.64 -40.54 -14.04
N PRO A 645 -4.74 -41.36 -13.44
CA PRO A 645 -4.93 -41.78 -12.06
C PRO A 645 -4.77 -40.57 -11.11
N LEU A 646 -5.69 -40.45 -10.15
CA LEU A 646 -5.63 -39.50 -9.05
C LEU A 646 -5.25 -40.26 -7.78
N PHE A 647 -4.04 -40.06 -7.27
CA PHE A 647 -3.55 -40.72 -6.07
C PHE A 647 -4.08 -40.01 -4.83
N ARG A 648 -4.85 -40.73 -4.01
CA ARG A 648 -5.40 -40.18 -2.77
C ARG A 648 -4.46 -40.44 -1.59
N VAL A 649 -4.13 -39.36 -0.86
CA VAL A 649 -3.43 -39.42 0.42
C VAL A 649 -4.42 -39.02 1.51
N ASP A 650 -4.76 -39.95 2.41
CA ASP A 650 -5.50 -39.63 3.61
C ASP A 650 -4.53 -39.10 4.67
N TYR A 651 -4.74 -37.85 5.12
CA TYR A 651 -3.89 -37.15 6.08
C TYR A 651 -3.71 -37.93 7.38
N GLU A 652 -4.77 -38.55 7.86
CA GLU A 652 -4.78 -39.38 9.06
C GLU A 652 -3.85 -40.59 8.90
N SER A 653 -3.90 -41.26 7.75
CA SER A 653 -2.99 -42.38 7.42
C SER A 653 -1.55 -41.91 7.33
N LEU A 654 -1.30 -40.76 6.72
CA LEU A 654 0.04 -40.17 6.63
C LEU A 654 0.63 -39.85 8.01
N VAL A 655 -0.18 -39.39 8.94
CA VAL A 655 0.24 -39.05 10.31
C VAL A 655 0.44 -40.32 11.17
N LEU A 656 -0.41 -41.32 11.02
CA LEU A 656 -0.35 -42.57 11.81
C LEU A 656 0.68 -43.58 11.27
N GLN A 657 0.87 -43.61 9.95
CA GLN A 657 1.74 -44.55 9.23
C GLN A 657 2.62 -43.80 8.21
N PRO A 658 3.50 -42.89 8.67
CA PRO A 658 4.19 -41.95 7.80
C PRO A 658 5.08 -42.61 6.76
N GLU A 659 5.85 -43.63 7.14
CA GLU A 659 6.77 -44.30 6.22
C GLU A 659 6.02 -45.09 5.14
N SER A 660 5.00 -45.89 5.53
CA SER A 660 4.21 -46.67 4.58
C SER A 660 3.51 -45.80 3.55
N THR A 661 2.88 -44.71 4.02
CA THR A 661 2.16 -43.77 3.15
C THR A 661 3.14 -42.98 2.24
N ALA A 662 4.29 -42.55 2.76
CA ALA A 662 5.30 -41.84 1.97
C ALA A 662 5.91 -42.77 0.89
N ARG A 663 6.14 -44.05 1.18
CA ARG A 663 6.61 -45.04 0.17
C ARG A 663 5.61 -45.20 -0.97
N GLN A 664 4.32 -45.34 -0.66
CA GLN A 664 3.26 -45.44 -1.69
C GLN A 664 3.17 -44.17 -2.54
N LEU A 665 3.31 -43.01 -1.92
CA LEU A 665 3.30 -41.70 -2.60
C LEU A 665 4.49 -41.59 -3.57
N LEU A 666 5.70 -41.95 -3.14
CA LEU A 666 6.89 -41.91 -3.97
C LEU A 666 6.80 -42.92 -5.13
N ASP A 667 6.35 -44.15 -4.88
CA ASP A 667 6.15 -45.17 -5.90
C ASP A 667 5.16 -44.69 -6.98
N TYR A 668 4.02 -44.12 -6.57
CA TYR A 668 3.08 -43.50 -7.51
C TYR A 668 3.71 -42.38 -8.36
N CYS A 669 4.59 -41.58 -7.77
CA CYS A 669 5.35 -40.54 -8.49
C CYS A 669 6.49 -41.10 -9.37
N GLY A 670 6.78 -42.38 -9.32
CA GLY A 670 7.91 -43.01 -10.04
C GLY A 670 9.27 -42.63 -9.44
N LEU A 671 9.31 -42.41 -8.12
CA LEU A 671 10.48 -42.01 -7.35
C LEU A 671 10.92 -43.17 -6.44
N GLU A 672 12.25 -43.42 -6.39
CA GLU A 672 12.81 -44.35 -5.44
C GLU A 672 12.70 -43.81 -4.00
N TRP A 673 12.69 -44.75 -3.05
CA TRP A 673 12.66 -44.35 -1.64
C TRP A 673 13.91 -43.56 -1.23
N HIS A 674 13.72 -42.42 -0.56
CA HIS A 674 14.81 -41.66 0.00
C HIS A 674 14.56 -41.27 1.46
N PRO A 675 15.50 -41.53 2.41
CA PRO A 675 15.27 -41.29 3.85
C PRO A 675 14.93 -39.84 4.22
N ASN A 676 15.42 -38.87 3.46
CA ASN A 676 15.14 -37.44 3.67
C ASN A 676 13.65 -37.12 3.60
N CYS A 677 12.85 -37.93 2.90
CA CYS A 677 11.40 -37.74 2.80
C CYS A 677 10.67 -37.83 4.15
N LEU A 678 11.23 -38.61 5.12
CA LEU A 678 10.74 -38.61 6.51
C LEU A 678 11.40 -37.56 7.40
N ALA A 679 12.57 -37.08 7.01
CA ALA A 679 13.32 -36.02 7.69
C ALA A 679 13.07 -34.62 7.08
N PHE A 680 11.95 -34.45 6.39
CA PHE A 680 11.58 -33.23 5.63
C PHE A 680 11.71 -31.93 6.45
N TYR A 681 11.47 -31.97 7.76
CA TYR A 681 11.60 -30.85 8.68
C TYR A 681 13.04 -30.31 8.84
N ARG A 682 14.06 -31.08 8.38
CA ARG A 682 15.48 -30.69 8.36
C ARG A 682 15.90 -30.06 7.05
N THR A 683 15.07 -30.12 6.03
CA THR A 683 15.42 -29.61 4.70
C THR A 683 15.49 -28.07 4.72
N PRO A 684 16.65 -27.46 4.41
CA PRO A 684 16.83 -26.00 4.42
C PRO A 684 16.18 -25.40 3.16
N ARG A 685 14.88 -25.26 3.17
CA ARG A 685 14.11 -24.73 2.05
C ARG A 685 13.10 -23.72 2.57
N PRO A 686 12.91 -22.58 1.88
CA PRO A 686 11.81 -21.67 2.19
C PRO A 686 10.45 -22.36 2.04
N VAL A 687 9.52 -22.10 2.95
CA VAL A 687 8.20 -22.72 2.96
C VAL A 687 7.14 -21.63 3.08
N ARG A 688 6.54 -21.25 1.95
CA ARG A 688 5.52 -20.20 1.89
C ARG A 688 4.13 -20.78 2.07
N THR A 689 3.66 -20.85 3.32
CA THR A 689 2.35 -21.42 3.66
C THR A 689 1.88 -21.02 5.05
N ALA A 690 0.57 -21.00 5.27
CA ALA A 690 -0.03 -20.84 6.59
C ALA A 690 0.33 -21.99 7.57
N SER A 691 1.00 -23.05 7.09
CA SER A 691 1.43 -24.22 7.88
C SER A 691 2.93 -24.22 8.20
N LEU A 692 3.66 -23.11 8.00
CA LEU A 692 5.12 -23.01 8.15
C LEU A 692 5.65 -23.66 9.43
N ALA A 693 5.15 -23.23 10.58
CA ALA A 693 5.60 -23.74 11.88
C ALA A 693 5.31 -25.24 12.07
N GLN A 694 4.28 -25.76 11.41
CA GLN A 694 3.84 -27.15 11.53
C GLN A 694 4.75 -28.11 10.75
N VAL A 695 5.29 -27.70 9.62
CA VAL A 695 6.15 -28.54 8.78
C VAL A 695 7.64 -28.41 9.10
N ARG A 696 8.02 -27.57 10.05
CA ARG A 696 9.39 -27.43 10.57
C ARG A 696 9.68 -28.32 11.79
N GLN A 697 8.80 -29.26 12.09
CA GLN A 697 8.94 -30.23 13.17
C GLN A 697 8.56 -31.64 12.67
N PRO A 698 8.98 -32.72 13.36
CA PRO A 698 8.54 -34.07 13.03
C PRO A 698 7.03 -34.20 13.00
N ILE A 699 6.52 -35.21 12.28
CA ILE A 699 5.09 -35.49 12.24
C ILE A 699 4.55 -35.75 13.67
N TYR A 700 3.45 -35.10 14.00
CA TYR A 700 2.80 -35.17 15.32
C TYR A 700 1.31 -35.52 15.18
N GLN A 701 0.75 -36.16 16.20
CA GLN A 701 -0.61 -36.70 16.16
C GLN A 701 -1.68 -35.77 16.76
N HIS A 702 -1.32 -34.74 17.53
CA HIS A 702 -2.28 -33.87 18.20
C HIS A 702 -3.14 -33.00 17.26
N SER A 703 -2.84 -33.02 15.96
CA SER A 703 -3.68 -32.40 14.93
C SER A 703 -4.87 -33.26 14.50
N LEU A 704 -4.90 -34.56 14.87
CA LEU A 704 -5.96 -35.47 14.51
C LEU A 704 -7.12 -35.32 15.46
N HIS A 705 -8.34 -35.29 14.90
CA HIS A 705 -9.60 -35.21 15.65
C HIS A 705 -9.67 -34.02 16.63
N ARG A 706 -8.92 -32.92 16.36
CA ARG A 706 -8.90 -31.72 17.19
C ARG A 706 -10.30 -31.10 17.33
N TRP A 707 -11.18 -31.28 16.35
CA TRP A 707 -12.56 -30.83 16.35
C TRP A 707 -13.35 -31.34 17.57
N ARG A 708 -13.01 -32.49 18.16
CA ARG A 708 -13.71 -33.08 19.31
C ARG A 708 -13.68 -32.18 20.54
N HIS A 709 -12.60 -31.43 20.73
CA HIS A 709 -12.45 -30.49 21.84
C HIS A 709 -13.38 -29.28 21.74
N TYR A 710 -13.96 -29.04 20.56
CA TYR A 710 -14.82 -27.90 20.30
C TYR A 710 -16.30 -28.21 20.24
N LEU A 711 -16.72 -29.48 20.47
CA LEU A 711 -18.12 -29.88 20.41
C LEU A 711 -18.99 -29.19 21.47
N ASP A 712 -18.45 -28.94 22.67
CA ASP A 712 -19.11 -28.28 23.77
C ASP A 712 -18.87 -26.75 23.78
N THR A 713 -18.43 -26.17 22.66
CA THR A 713 -18.19 -24.73 22.50
C THR A 713 -19.20 -24.12 21.53
N SER A 714 -19.11 -22.81 21.31
CA SER A 714 -19.90 -22.09 20.29
C SER A 714 -19.73 -22.63 18.86
N LEU A 715 -18.69 -23.45 18.60
CA LEU A 715 -18.44 -24.09 17.30
C LEU A 715 -19.05 -25.48 17.15
N GLY A 716 -19.61 -26.05 18.21
CA GLY A 716 -20.13 -27.42 18.18
C GLY A 716 -21.20 -27.66 17.11
N ALA A 717 -22.22 -26.81 17.05
CA ALA A 717 -23.26 -26.89 16.04
C ALA A 717 -22.73 -26.74 14.59
N PHE A 718 -21.72 -25.91 14.39
CA PHE A 718 -21.06 -25.76 13.09
C PHE A 718 -20.34 -27.05 12.69
N LEU A 719 -19.55 -27.65 13.59
CA LEU A 719 -18.76 -28.86 13.32
C LEU A 719 -19.63 -30.11 13.13
N GLN A 720 -20.77 -30.19 13.80
CA GLN A 720 -21.72 -31.30 13.64
C GLN A 720 -22.39 -31.35 12.25
N ARG A 721 -22.34 -30.28 11.47
CA ARG A 721 -22.84 -30.27 10.07
C ARG A 721 -22.04 -31.15 9.12
N PHE A 722 -20.78 -31.42 9.44
CA PHE A 722 -19.92 -32.29 8.64
C PHE A 722 -20.03 -33.70 9.14
N GLN A 723 -20.95 -34.49 8.54
CA GLN A 723 -21.07 -35.91 8.83
C GLN A 723 -19.87 -36.66 8.25
N THR A 724 -19.43 -37.71 8.95
CA THR A 724 -18.43 -38.65 8.41
C THR A 724 -19.01 -39.32 7.16
N ALA A 725 -18.45 -39.00 6.00
CA ALA A 725 -18.64 -39.77 4.77
C ALA A 725 -17.82 -41.05 4.82
#